data_f2402e19a397711f0651102ecd6354da
#
_entry.id   f2402e19a397711f0651102ecd6354da
#
_cell.length_a   1.000
_cell.length_b   1.000
_cell.length_c   1.000
_cell.angle_alpha   90.00
_cell.angle_beta   90.00
_cell.angle_gamma   90.00
#
_symmetry.space_group_name_H-M   'P 1'
#
loop_
_entity.id
_entity.type
_entity.pdbx_description
1 polymer ?
#
loop_
_entity_poly.entity_id
_entity_poly.type
_entity_poly.pdbx_seq_one_letter_code
_entity_poly.pdbx_strand_id
1 'polypeptide(L)'
;MHKNSVYLQTAAILAIGLAMPGAKGWAQSSSLPSTHAQEAGVVPEFSTVLYGAAYYNEYMPPDQPDRLDKDVALMKAAGLNVVRMGESTWSLWEPADGQFEYAWMDRVVDAMGKAGIQVILGTPTYSIPAWMYHEHPEILAQKLNDGPFGGPLAQNTYGMRQNMDSDSPAYRFYAERLIRHMVAHYKDNATVIGWQIDNETSSNGAANRDVFIGFQHYLERKFVTPEALSKAWYLNYWGENLHTWEDLPPRDGAQSTGYKLEWSRWSQMRVTDFLHWQAALVRECAAPRQFITTDFGGTMRSDVDEEAIAQALDIPADNIYHGTQKHFDGYAQSIQGDFTRSLKHSNYLVTETNAQSTDWSSAFQYPPFDGQLREDVYTHLSNGADMVEYWHWASIPANQETYWKGVLSHDLEPNRAYAEVSRTAHELNKIGPHLVGLRIHSKVAILWSRDSFNAINFMPFTSSGPQWTFAPSTANYSTLVQQMHRSLYDLNVPCDFVFPETKDFSAYKLLIVPMLYIADDALLRRISDYVKNGGHVLMTFKSGFADENSAARTVRAPGPLRDAAGFSYQEFSNLEEPIALKGDPFHVGAANTVQHWAEFLVPDHAAPLAWYDDVFFGRWPAITQNHYGSGTLVYEGTYLSDALQTEIVRRSLGDADLLGSDQQLPGVVHVQHGVNRMGKQLHYYFNYSGAEVNVTYAYAAGTKLLDGKSISKSAELTLLPWDLAIVEETLPVAQEKANLR
;
A
#
# COMPACT_ATOMS: atom_id res chain seq x y z
N MET A 1 -15.95 77.61 2.16
CA MET A 1 -17.07 78.51 1.80
C MET A 1 -18.21 77.68 1.27
N HIS A 2 -19.38 77.85 1.89
CA HIS A 2 -20.75 77.42 1.58
C HIS A 2 -21.00 75.90 1.57
N LYS A 3 -21.63 75.31 2.56
CA LYS A 3 -22.96 75.51 3.26
C LYS A 3 -24.13 74.91 2.47
N ASN A 4 -24.79 73.97 3.18
CA ASN A 4 -26.25 73.68 3.27
C ASN A 4 -26.81 72.70 2.22
N SER A 5 -27.80 71.87 2.47
CA SER A 5 -28.73 71.67 3.63
C SER A 5 -29.59 70.47 3.33
N VAL A 6 -29.84 69.68 4.37
CA VAL A 6 -31.03 68.89 4.78
C VAL A 6 -32.27 68.92 3.90
N TYR A 7 -32.87 67.76 3.59
CA TYR A 7 -34.35 67.55 3.79
C TYR A 7 -34.62 66.06 4.08
N LEU A 8 -35.21 65.85 5.26
CA LEU A 8 -36.02 64.71 5.59
C LEU A 8 -37.33 64.71 4.81
N GLN A 9 -37.76 63.56 4.30
CA GLN A 9 -39.18 63.29 4.15
C GLN A 9 -39.49 61.85 4.44
N THR A 10 -40.28 61.67 5.51
CA THR A 10 -40.95 60.45 5.93
C THR A 10 -42.12 60.18 4.99
N ALA A 11 -42.27 58.96 4.46
CA ALA A 11 -43.52 58.46 3.95
C ALA A 11 -43.64 56.96 4.25
N ALA A 12 -44.60 56.65 5.11
CA ALA A 12 -45.06 55.27 5.32
C ALA A 12 -46.05 54.90 4.21
N ILE A 13 -45.95 53.72 3.61
CA ILE A 13 -47.07 53.08 2.88
C ILE A 13 -46.91 51.55 2.89
N LEU A 14 -47.92 50.92 3.42
CA LEU A 14 -48.54 49.60 3.15
C LEU A 14 -47.71 48.40 2.75
N ALA A 15 -47.79 47.39 3.62
CA ALA A 15 -47.57 46.00 3.32
C ALA A 15 -48.65 45.45 2.34
N ILE A 16 -48.21 44.95 1.21
CA ILE A 16 -48.96 43.97 0.40
C ILE A 16 -48.10 42.74 0.32
N GLY A 17 -48.54 41.66 0.97
CA GLY A 17 -47.92 40.35 0.88
C GLY A 17 -48.17 39.74 -0.49
N LEU A 18 -47.09 39.47 -1.19
CA LEU A 18 -47.03 38.52 -2.30
C LEU A 18 -46.04 37.43 -1.90
N ALA A 19 -46.61 36.28 -1.53
CA ALA A 19 -45.84 35.06 -1.33
C ALA A 19 -45.21 34.63 -2.65
N MET A 20 -43.88 34.78 -2.80
CA MET A 20 -43.12 34.05 -3.81
C MET A 20 -42.61 32.75 -3.20
N PRO A 21 -42.66 31.63 -3.94
CA PRO A 21 -42.17 30.36 -3.41
C PRO A 21 -40.66 30.44 -3.19
N GLY A 22 -40.23 30.02 -1.99
CA GLY A 22 -38.85 30.09 -1.55
C GLY A 22 -37.89 29.40 -2.51
N ALA A 23 -36.90 30.14 -2.98
CA ALA A 23 -35.66 29.63 -3.41
C ALA A 23 -35.01 28.91 -2.20
N LYS A 24 -35.17 27.60 -2.10
CA LYS A 24 -34.39 26.78 -1.19
C LYS A 24 -32.95 26.83 -1.70
N GLY A 25 -32.11 27.44 -0.89
CA GLY A 25 -30.71 27.57 -1.13
C GLY A 25 -30.04 26.21 -1.41
N TRP A 26 -29.24 26.18 -2.41
CA TRP A 26 -28.26 25.16 -2.67
C TRP A 26 -27.09 25.36 -1.70
N ALA A 27 -27.28 24.87 -0.47
CA ALA A 27 -26.24 24.67 0.52
C ALA A 27 -26.57 23.39 1.28
N GLN A 28 -26.55 22.29 0.57
CA GLN A 28 -26.35 20.97 1.16
C GLN A 28 -25.12 20.40 0.52
N SER A 29 -23.96 20.69 1.14
CA SER A 29 -22.83 19.77 1.05
C SER A 29 -23.38 18.43 1.53
N SER A 30 -23.42 17.47 0.63
CA SER A 30 -23.76 16.10 0.91
C SER A 30 -22.78 15.54 1.93
N SER A 31 -23.08 15.66 3.22
CA SER A 31 -22.69 14.64 4.16
C SER A 31 -23.39 13.37 3.65
N LEU A 32 -22.67 12.49 2.97
CA LEU A 32 -23.14 11.14 2.77
C LEU A 32 -23.42 10.59 4.17
N PRO A 33 -24.68 10.17 4.46
CA PRO A 33 -24.90 9.43 5.68
C PRO A 33 -24.08 8.15 5.55
N SER A 34 -23.34 7.81 6.56
CA SER A 34 -22.67 6.53 6.77
C SER A 34 -23.67 5.37 6.99
N THR A 35 -24.72 5.29 6.19
CA THR A 35 -25.80 4.31 6.27
C THR A 35 -26.11 3.66 4.92
N HIS A 36 -25.15 3.59 4.02
CA HIS A 36 -25.09 2.48 3.09
C HIS A 36 -24.05 1.52 3.66
N ALA A 37 -24.49 0.51 4.41
CA ALA A 37 -23.82 -0.78 4.34
C ALA A 37 -23.87 -1.14 2.85
N GLN A 38 -22.83 -0.73 2.09
CA GLN A 38 -22.59 -1.30 0.78
C GLN A 38 -22.47 -2.79 1.03
N GLU A 39 -23.31 -3.57 0.35
CA GLU A 39 -23.06 -5.01 0.30
C GLU A 39 -21.61 -5.13 -0.17
N ALA A 40 -20.76 -5.71 0.68
CA ALA A 40 -19.38 -5.95 0.34
C ALA A 40 -19.37 -6.68 -1.00
N GLY A 41 -18.67 -6.11 -1.99
CA GLY A 41 -18.61 -6.71 -3.31
C GLY A 41 -18.14 -8.16 -3.18
N VAL A 42 -18.71 -9.04 -3.96
CA VAL A 42 -18.31 -10.46 -3.97
C VAL A 42 -16.92 -10.53 -4.59
N VAL A 43 -15.95 -11.03 -3.84
CA VAL A 43 -14.59 -11.26 -4.37
C VAL A 43 -14.70 -12.12 -5.63
N PRO A 44 -14.18 -11.67 -6.77
CA PRO A 44 -14.30 -12.41 -8.02
C PRO A 44 -13.58 -13.75 -7.93
N GLU A 45 -14.21 -14.81 -8.44
CA GLU A 45 -13.60 -16.11 -8.54
C GLU A 45 -13.11 -16.38 -9.96
N PHE A 46 -11.80 -16.44 -10.13
CA PHE A 46 -11.21 -16.79 -11.42
C PHE A 46 -11.03 -18.31 -11.54
N SER A 47 -11.28 -18.88 -12.70
CA SER A 47 -11.11 -20.33 -12.94
C SER A 47 -9.63 -20.73 -13.12
N THR A 48 -8.78 -19.77 -13.46
CA THR A 48 -7.34 -19.91 -13.66
C THR A 48 -6.66 -18.58 -13.37
N VAL A 49 -5.34 -18.60 -13.28
CA VAL A 49 -4.54 -17.38 -13.16
C VAL A 49 -4.76 -16.49 -14.40
N LEU A 50 -4.99 -15.19 -14.15
CA LEU A 50 -4.97 -14.18 -15.20
C LEU A 50 -3.52 -13.74 -15.42
N TYR A 51 -3.08 -13.74 -16.69
CA TYR A 51 -1.71 -13.39 -17.03
C TYR A 51 -1.66 -12.58 -18.32
N GLY A 52 -1.09 -11.37 -18.23
CA GLY A 52 -1.16 -10.44 -19.33
C GLY A 52 -0.24 -9.23 -19.23
N ALA A 53 -0.68 -8.15 -19.84
CA ALA A 53 0.05 -6.88 -19.82
C ALA A 53 -0.90 -5.69 -20.03
N ALA A 54 -0.52 -4.51 -19.56
CA ALA A 54 -1.14 -3.27 -19.96
C ALA A 54 -0.93 -3.05 -21.46
N TYR A 55 -2.01 -2.69 -22.20
CA TYR A 55 -1.98 -2.57 -23.66
C TYR A 55 -2.58 -1.25 -24.13
N TYR A 56 -1.83 -0.52 -24.95
CA TYR A 56 -2.22 0.78 -25.47
C TYR A 56 -2.03 0.84 -26.98
N ASN A 57 -3.05 0.49 -27.75
CA ASN A 57 -3.02 0.59 -29.20
C ASN A 57 -2.80 2.05 -29.67
N GLU A 58 -3.23 3.02 -28.85
CA GLU A 58 -3.08 4.45 -29.10
C GLU A 58 -1.63 4.99 -28.94
N TYR A 59 -0.74 4.20 -28.34
CA TYR A 59 0.69 4.56 -28.19
C TYR A 59 1.54 4.03 -29.35
N MET A 60 0.94 3.35 -30.32
CA MET A 60 1.68 2.81 -31.45
C MET A 60 2.29 3.90 -32.30
N PRO A 61 3.52 3.67 -32.85
CA PRO A 61 4.19 4.64 -33.69
C PRO A 61 3.34 5.05 -34.89
N PRO A 62 3.40 6.33 -35.33
CA PRO A 62 2.59 6.81 -36.45
C PRO A 62 2.82 6.09 -37.78
N ASP A 63 3.97 5.46 -37.97
CA ASP A 63 4.32 4.64 -39.15
C ASP A 63 3.83 3.18 -39.05
N GLN A 64 3.28 2.78 -37.89
CA GLN A 64 2.69 1.45 -37.66
C GLN A 64 1.27 1.54 -37.06
N PRO A 65 0.35 2.33 -37.63
CA PRO A 65 -0.95 2.61 -37.02
C PRO A 65 -1.87 1.39 -36.93
N ASP A 66 -1.69 0.39 -37.80
CA ASP A 66 -2.55 -0.79 -37.89
C ASP A 66 -1.92 -2.04 -37.28
N ARG A 67 -1.24 -1.86 -36.14
CA ARG A 67 -0.54 -2.94 -35.48
C ARG A 67 -1.44 -3.90 -34.68
N LEU A 68 -2.68 -3.51 -34.38
CA LEU A 68 -3.59 -4.25 -33.50
C LEU A 68 -3.67 -5.76 -33.81
N ASP A 69 -3.90 -6.12 -35.07
CA ASP A 69 -4.06 -7.53 -35.45
C ASP A 69 -2.79 -8.34 -35.19
N LYS A 70 -1.60 -7.73 -35.40
CA LYS A 70 -0.31 -8.36 -35.14
C LYS A 70 -0.09 -8.52 -33.64
N ASP A 71 -0.37 -7.51 -32.84
CA ASP A 71 -0.20 -7.57 -31.39
C ASP A 71 -1.14 -8.61 -30.75
N VAL A 72 -2.41 -8.63 -31.15
CA VAL A 72 -3.38 -9.64 -30.70
C VAL A 72 -2.93 -11.05 -31.09
N ALA A 73 -2.41 -11.23 -32.31
CA ALA A 73 -1.88 -12.53 -32.77
C ALA A 73 -0.66 -12.95 -31.93
N LEU A 74 0.25 -12.03 -31.60
CA LEU A 74 1.41 -12.29 -30.73
C LEU A 74 1.01 -12.61 -29.28
N MET A 75 0.06 -11.86 -28.70
CA MET A 75 -0.46 -12.13 -27.36
C MET A 75 -1.10 -13.51 -27.28
N LYS A 76 -1.94 -13.84 -28.26
CA LYS A 76 -2.58 -15.16 -28.36
C LYS A 76 -1.54 -16.28 -28.53
N ALA A 77 -0.55 -16.08 -29.38
CA ALA A 77 0.53 -17.05 -29.59
C ALA A 77 1.39 -17.22 -28.32
N ALA A 78 1.62 -16.14 -27.57
CA ALA A 78 2.27 -16.21 -26.26
C ALA A 78 1.45 -16.94 -25.21
N GLY A 79 0.11 -17.01 -25.37
CA GLY A 79 -0.78 -17.65 -24.41
C GLY A 79 -1.32 -16.70 -23.33
N LEU A 80 -1.24 -15.38 -23.51
CA LEU A 80 -1.83 -14.38 -22.61
C LEU A 80 -3.36 -14.47 -22.66
N ASN A 81 -4.02 -14.20 -21.53
CA ASN A 81 -5.46 -14.33 -21.38
C ASN A 81 -6.18 -13.07 -20.86
N VAL A 82 -5.44 -12.02 -20.52
CA VAL A 82 -5.98 -10.74 -20.03
C VAL A 82 -5.15 -9.57 -20.53
N VAL A 83 -5.77 -8.41 -20.70
CA VAL A 83 -5.11 -7.10 -20.86
C VAL A 83 -5.86 -6.03 -20.08
N ARG A 84 -5.12 -5.08 -19.56
CA ARG A 84 -5.64 -3.85 -18.95
C ARG A 84 -5.40 -2.67 -19.90
N MET A 85 -6.37 -1.77 -20.03
CA MET A 85 -6.25 -0.62 -20.94
C MET A 85 -7.26 0.48 -20.65
N GLY A 86 -6.98 1.67 -21.13
CA GLY A 86 -7.93 2.78 -21.18
C GLY A 86 -7.80 3.82 -20.06
N GLU A 87 -7.02 3.60 -19.03
CA GLU A 87 -6.94 4.47 -17.84
C GLU A 87 -6.33 5.86 -18.10
N SER A 88 -5.61 6.06 -19.21
CA SER A 88 -4.95 7.34 -19.54
C SER A 88 -5.58 8.08 -20.75
N THR A 89 -6.79 7.75 -21.14
CA THR A 89 -7.30 8.05 -22.47
C THR A 89 -8.49 9.00 -22.51
N TRP A 90 -8.73 9.84 -21.48
CA TRP A 90 -9.89 10.74 -21.45
C TRP A 90 -10.05 11.58 -22.73
N SER A 91 -8.95 12.15 -23.22
CA SER A 91 -8.98 12.97 -24.44
C SER A 91 -9.39 12.22 -25.72
N LEU A 92 -9.30 10.89 -25.72
CA LEU A 92 -9.79 10.04 -26.82
C LEU A 92 -11.25 9.68 -26.67
N TRP A 93 -11.71 9.45 -25.43
CA TRP A 93 -13.12 9.20 -25.12
C TRP A 93 -13.99 10.43 -25.33
N GLU A 94 -13.46 11.60 -24.97
CA GLU A 94 -14.15 12.87 -25.01
C GLU A 94 -13.23 13.96 -25.58
N PRO A 95 -13.03 13.96 -26.92
CA PRO A 95 -12.12 14.88 -27.60
C PRO A 95 -12.54 16.35 -27.51
N ALA A 96 -13.82 16.61 -27.29
CA ALA A 96 -14.39 17.92 -26.99
C ALA A 96 -15.53 17.76 -25.98
N ASP A 97 -15.86 18.83 -25.27
CA ASP A 97 -16.90 18.81 -24.23
C ASP A 97 -18.21 18.18 -24.73
N GLY A 98 -18.64 17.10 -24.09
CA GLY A 98 -19.87 16.35 -24.38
C GLY A 98 -19.86 15.54 -25.69
N GLN A 99 -18.73 15.44 -26.41
CA GLN A 99 -18.60 14.65 -27.63
C GLN A 99 -17.85 13.36 -27.32
N PHE A 100 -18.57 12.22 -27.33
CA PHE A 100 -18.01 10.92 -26.98
C PHE A 100 -17.70 10.07 -28.22
N GLU A 101 -16.53 9.46 -28.24
CA GLU A 101 -16.01 8.61 -29.31
C GLU A 101 -15.61 7.23 -28.74
N TYR A 102 -16.27 6.17 -29.22
CA TYR A 102 -16.06 4.79 -28.76
C TYR A 102 -15.36 3.89 -29.77
N ALA A 103 -15.50 4.17 -31.08
CA ALA A 103 -15.11 3.28 -32.16
C ALA A 103 -13.64 2.83 -32.09
N TRP A 104 -12.75 3.69 -31.58
CA TRP A 104 -11.33 3.38 -31.45
C TRP A 104 -11.08 2.26 -30.42
N MET A 105 -11.79 2.26 -29.28
CA MET A 105 -11.66 1.24 -28.24
C MET A 105 -12.54 0.02 -28.52
N ASP A 106 -13.73 0.18 -29.11
CA ASP A 106 -14.59 -0.93 -29.54
C ASP A 106 -13.82 -1.89 -30.44
N ARG A 107 -13.05 -1.37 -31.40
CA ARG A 107 -12.19 -2.16 -32.28
C ARG A 107 -11.16 -3.00 -31.48
N VAL A 108 -10.57 -2.46 -30.43
CA VAL A 108 -9.57 -3.16 -29.61
C VAL A 108 -10.24 -4.22 -28.75
N VAL A 109 -11.32 -3.89 -28.04
CA VAL A 109 -12.08 -4.82 -27.20
C VAL A 109 -12.61 -5.99 -28.02
N ASP A 110 -13.15 -5.72 -29.21
CA ASP A 110 -13.65 -6.76 -30.14
C ASP A 110 -12.53 -7.69 -30.63
N ALA A 111 -11.35 -7.15 -30.94
CA ALA A 111 -10.19 -7.94 -31.36
C ALA A 111 -9.71 -8.86 -30.22
N MET A 112 -9.61 -8.34 -29.01
CA MET A 112 -9.26 -9.13 -27.80
C MET A 112 -10.27 -10.23 -27.54
N GLY A 113 -11.58 -9.92 -27.57
CA GLY A 113 -12.65 -10.91 -27.37
C GLY A 113 -12.63 -12.03 -28.40
N LYS A 114 -12.42 -11.73 -29.70
CA LYS A 114 -12.27 -12.74 -30.77
C LYS A 114 -11.02 -13.63 -30.56
N ALA A 115 -9.99 -13.11 -29.92
CA ALA A 115 -8.80 -13.87 -29.56
C ALA A 115 -8.94 -14.73 -28.30
N GLY A 116 -10.02 -14.50 -27.50
CA GLY A 116 -10.23 -15.12 -26.19
C GLY A 116 -9.44 -14.45 -25.07
N ILE A 117 -9.01 -13.20 -25.26
CA ILE A 117 -8.30 -12.37 -24.28
C ILE A 117 -9.33 -11.49 -23.57
N GLN A 118 -9.37 -11.56 -22.24
CA GLN A 118 -10.25 -10.76 -21.39
C GLN A 118 -9.70 -9.33 -21.23
N VAL A 119 -10.58 -8.38 -20.91
CA VAL A 119 -10.22 -6.96 -20.79
C VAL A 119 -10.62 -6.42 -19.45
N ILE A 120 -9.71 -5.69 -18.81
CA ILE A 120 -9.97 -4.80 -17.68
C ILE A 120 -9.87 -3.38 -18.23
N LEU A 121 -10.96 -2.58 -18.12
CA LEU A 121 -10.95 -1.19 -18.55
C LEU A 121 -10.68 -0.25 -17.35
N GLY A 122 -9.82 0.74 -17.58
CA GLY A 122 -9.54 1.80 -16.62
C GLY A 122 -10.44 3.02 -16.81
N THR A 123 -10.90 3.65 -15.70
CA THR A 123 -11.51 4.99 -15.78
C THR A 123 -10.39 6.01 -15.94
N PRO A 124 -10.37 6.84 -17.01
CA PRO A 124 -9.22 7.67 -17.35
C PRO A 124 -9.21 9.00 -16.57
N THR A 125 -9.44 8.95 -15.27
CA THR A 125 -9.69 10.12 -14.45
C THR A 125 -8.43 10.82 -13.94
N TYR A 126 -7.28 10.16 -14.00
CA TYR A 126 -6.02 10.75 -13.53
C TYR A 126 -5.33 11.70 -14.52
N SER A 127 -5.85 11.81 -15.76
CA SER A 127 -5.32 12.67 -16.80
C SER A 127 -6.44 13.41 -17.52
N ILE A 128 -6.51 14.73 -17.35
CA ILE A 128 -7.58 15.57 -17.91
C ILE A 128 -7.29 15.98 -19.36
N PRO A 129 -8.32 16.13 -20.21
CA PRO A 129 -8.15 16.61 -21.58
C PRO A 129 -7.87 18.11 -21.64
N ALA A 130 -7.23 18.57 -22.73
CA ALA A 130 -6.84 19.96 -22.92
C ALA A 130 -8.02 20.94 -22.90
N TRP A 131 -9.17 20.56 -23.45
CA TRP A 131 -10.35 21.41 -23.45
C TRP A 131 -10.82 21.74 -22.03
N MET A 132 -10.79 20.76 -21.11
CA MET A 132 -11.18 20.95 -19.72
C MET A 132 -10.25 21.92 -19.00
N TYR A 133 -8.95 21.83 -19.24
CA TYR A 133 -7.99 22.79 -18.71
C TYR A 133 -8.26 24.22 -19.21
N HIS A 134 -8.62 24.38 -20.50
CA HIS A 134 -8.89 25.70 -21.06
C HIS A 134 -10.18 26.32 -20.51
N GLU A 135 -11.21 25.52 -20.31
CA GLU A 135 -12.51 25.99 -19.81
C GLU A 135 -12.55 26.11 -18.29
N HIS A 136 -11.80 25.27 -17.57
CA HIS A 136 -11.79 25.15 -16.11
C HIS A 136 -10.37 25.09 -15.53
N PRO A 137 -9.53 26.14 -15.69
CA PRO A 137 -8.17 26.14 -15.16
C PRO A 137 -8.09 26.05 -13.63
N GLU A 138 -9.20 26.37 -12.92
CA GLU A 138 -9.32 26.25 -11.46
C GLU A 138 -9.29 24.80 -10.95
N ILE A 139 -9.47 23.80 -11.82
CA ILE A 139 -9.40 22.38 -11.44
C ILE A 139 -7.98 21.94 -11.10
N LEU A 140 -6.97 22.69 -11.49
CA LEU A 140 -5.58 22.31 -11.21
C LEU A 140 -5.28 22.41 -9.70
N ALA A 141 -4.58 21.42 -9.19
CA ALA A 141 -4.17 21.40 -7.79
C ALA A 141 -3.15 22.51 -7.48
N GLN A 142 -3.35 23.19 -6.37
CA GLN A 142 -2.36 24.06 -5.75
C GLN A 142 -1.66 23.28 -4.66
N LYS A 143 -0.35 23.07 -4.80
CA LYS A 143 0.46 22.27 -3.89
C LYS A 143 1.02 23.10 -2.75
N LEU A 144 1.15 22.47 -1.59
CA LEU A 144 1.87 23.05 -0.44
C LEU A 144 3.34 23.27 -0.78
N ASN A 145 3.88 24.36 -0.26
CA ASN A 145 5.31 24.55 -0.15
C ASN A 145 5.75 24.11 1.24
N ASP A 146 6.22 22.88 1.36
CA ASP A 146 6.60 22.26 2.63
C ASP A 146 7.99 22.67 3.16
N GLY A 147 8.47 23.85 2.81
CA GLY A 147 9.66 24.42 3.43
C GLY A 147 9.51 24.57 4.96
N PRO A 148 10.62 24.72 5.71
CA PRO A 148 10.61 24.76 7.17
C PRO A 148 9.68 25.83 7.78
N PHE A 149 9.44 26.90 7.04
CA PHE A 149 8.62 28.03 7.48
C PHE A 149 7.37 28.26 6.60
N GLY A 150 7.00 27.27 5.78
CA GLY A 150 5.92 27.39 4.81
C GLY A 150 6.31 28.25 3.61
N GLY A 151 5.33 28.64 2.81
CA GLY A 151 5.48 29.46 1.62
C GLY A 151 4.19 29.52 0.79
N PRO A 152 4.16 30.31 -0.27
CA PRO A 152 2.98 30.39 -1.13
C PRO A 152 2.72 29.04 -1.82
N LEU A 153 1.44 28.73 -2.03
CA LEU A 153 1.04 27.55 -2.78
C LEU A 153 1.58 27.58 -4.20
N ALA A 154 2.07 26.45 -4.69
CA ALA A 154 2.54 26.28 -6.06
C ALA A 154 1.41 25.71 -6.94
N GLN A 155 1.03 26.43 -8.00
CA GLN A 155 0.05 25.97 -8.97
C GLN A 155 0.64 24.85 -9.84
N ASN A 156 -0.08 23.74 -9.98
CA ASN A 156 0.23 22.73 -10.98
C ASN A 156 0.04 23.29 -12.40
N THR A 157 0.71 22.66 -13.34
CA THR A 157 0.61 23.01 -14.78
C THR A 157 -0.06 21.86 -15.53
N TYR A 158 -0.79 22.20 -16.59
CA TYR A 158 -1.33 21.24 -17.52
C TYR A 158 -0.21 20.47 -18.26
N GLY A 159 -0.51 19.27 -18.69
CA GLY A 159 0.38 18.43 -19.50
C GLY A 159 1.06 17.30 -18.70
N MET A 160 0.83 17.23 -17.39
CA MET A 160 1.24 16.10 -16.54
C MET A 160 0.01 15.34 -16.03
N ARG A 161 0.17 14.04 -15.76
CA ARG A 161 -0.86 13.27 -15.08
C ARG A 161 -0.97 13.72 -13.61
N GLN A 162 -2.12 13.45 -12.96
CA GLN A 162 -2.36 13.66 -11.53
C GLN A 162 -2.08 15.12 -11.10
N ASN A 163 -2.57 16.06 -11.87
CA ASN A 163 -2.34 17.50 -11.62
C ASN A 163 -3.60 18.28 -11.22
N MET A 164 -4.74 17.59 -11.08
CA MET A 164 -6.03 18.17 -10.71
C MET A 164 -6.30 18.04 -9.20
N ASP A 165 -7.18 18.91 -8.71
CA ASP A 165 -7.83 18.75 -7.42
C ASP A 165 -9.06 17.84 -7.57
N SER A 166 -9.00 16.64 -6.99
CA SER A 166 -10.07 15.66 -7.05
C SER A 166 -11.37 16.11 -6.34
N ASP A 167 -11.33 17.18 -5.54
CA ASP A 167 -12.50 17.75 -4.87
C ASP A 167 -13.15 18.89 -5.67
N SER A 168 -12.53 19.34 -6.76
CA SER A 168 -13.10 20.37 -7.62
C SER A 168 -14.48 19.95 -8.15
N PRO A 169 -15.56 20.74 -7.92
CA PRO A 169 -16.89 20.40 -8.41
C PRO A 169 -16.96 20.27 -9.93
N ALA A 170 -16.21 21.09 -10.66
CA ALA A 170 -16.14 21.02 -12.12
C ALA A 170 -15.49 19.71 -12.57
N TYR A 171 -14.35 19.34 -11.96
CA TYR A 171 -13.70 18.09 -12.26
C TYR A 171 -14.62 16.88 -11.95
N ARG A 172 -15.27 16.86 -10.77
CA ARG A 172 -16.19 15.79 -10.39
C ARG A 172 -17.36 15.64 -11.36
N PHE A 173 -17.92 16.75 -11.82
CA PHE A 173 -19.00 16.74 -12.80
C PHE A 173 -18.60 16.05 -14.11
N TYR A 174 -17.45 16.41 -14.66
CA TYR A 174 -16.96 15.84 -15.92
C TYR A 174 -16.51 14.39 -15.75
N ALA A 175 -15.83 14.05 -14.65
CA ALA A 175 -15.40 12.68 -14.37
C ALA A 175 -16.60 11.74 -14.20
N GLU A 176 -17.66 12.15 -13.48
CA GLU A 176 -18.89 11.38 -13.35
C GLU A 176 -19.54 11.13 -14.72
N ARG A 177 -19.65 12.16 -15.54
CA ARG A 177 -20.20 12.07 -16.87
C ARG A 177 -19.46 11.03 -17.71
N LEU A 178 -18.12 11.12 -17.75
CA LEU A 178 -17.29 10.18 -18.48
C LEU A 178 -17.45 8.75 -17.99
N ILE A 179 -17.33 8.53 -16.68
CA ILE A 179 -17.45 7.19 -16.08
C ILE A 179 -18.80 6.57 -16.44
N ARG A 180 -19.90 7.30 -16.28
CA ARG A 180 -21.24 6.81 -16.61
C ARG A 180 -21.37 6.42 -18.09
N HIS A 181 -20.82 7.24 -18.99
CA HIS A 181 -20.84 6.95 -20.42
C HIS A 181 -20.04 5.69 -20.79
N MET A 182 -18.80 5.59 -20.30
CA MET A 182 -17.92 4.44 -20.58
C MET A 182 -18.48 3.14 -20.01
N VAL A 183 -18.86 3.14 -18.74
CA VAL A 183 -19.31 1.93 -18.06
C VAL A 183 -20.64 1.43 -18.65
N ALA A 184 -21.59 2.32 -18.95
CA ALA A 184 -22.83 1.96 -19.59
C ALA A 184 -22.62 1.38 -21.00
N HIS A 185 -21.63 1.88 -21.76
CA HIS A 185 -21.31 1.39 -23.11
C HIS A 185 -20.81 -0.06 -23.09
N TYR A 186 -19.94 -0.42 -22.12
CA TYR A 186 -19.37 -1.78 -22.03
C TYR A 186 -20.08 -2.71 -21.06
N LYS A 187 -21.19 -2.30 -20.44
CA LYS A 187 -21.94 -3.09 -19.45
C LYS A 187 -22.23 -4.51 -19.91
N ASP A 188 -22.70 -4.67 -21.16
CA ASP A 188 -23.14 -5.96 -21.71
C ASP A 188 -22.04 -6.69 -22.51
N ASN A 189 -20.85 -6.09 -22.64
CA ASN A 189 -19.74 -6.71 -23.34
C ASN A 189 -19.07 -7.78 -22.47
N ALA A 190 -19.15 -9.05 -22.90
CA ALA A 190 -18.62 -10.19 -22.15
C ALA A 190 -17.07 -10.23 -22.09
N THR A 191 -16.40 -9.52 -22.99
CA THR A 191 -14.93 -9.42 -23.02
C THR A 191 -14.41 -8.56 -21.85
N VAL A 192 -15.20 -7.54 -21.43
CA VAL A 192 -14.87 -6.67 -20.31
C VAL A 192 -15.29 -7.35 -19.01
N ILE A 193 -14.29 -7.78 -18.21
CA ILE A 193 -14.49 -8.56 -16.98
C ILE A 193 -14.43 -7.70 -15.72
N GLY A 194 -13.83 -6.51 -15.79
CA GLY A 194 -13.67 -5.64 -14.63
C GLY A 194 -13.32 -4.21 -15.00
N TRP A 195 -13.33 -3.38 -13.98
CA TRP A 195 -13.00 -1.95 -14.02
C TRP A 195 -11.90 -1.62 -13.02
N GLN A 196 -10.84 -1.02 -13.51
CA GLN A 196 -9.88 -0.31 -12.66
C GLN A 196 -10.35 1.13 -12.51
N ILE A 197 -10.59 1.60 -11.29
CA ILE A 197 -10.95 2.99 -11.05
C ILE A 197 -9.69 3.82 -10.83
N ASP A 198 -9.54 4.90 -11.61
CA ASP A 198 -8.38 5.79 -11.60
C ASP A 198 -7.04 5.04 -11.84
N ASN A 199 -5.90 5.66 -11.50
CA ASN A 199 -4.58 5.03 -11.60
C ASN A 199 -3.64 5.63 -10.55
N GLU A 200 -3.06 4.78 -9.69
CA GLU A 200 -2.09 5.17 -8.65
C GLU A 200 -2.51 6.42 -7.87
N THR A 201 -3.78 6.50 -7.52
CA THR A 201 -4.40 7.71 -6.97
C THR A 201 -3.67 8.21 -5.76
N SER A 202 -3.51 9.52 -5.68
CA SER A 202 -2.90 10.21 -4.55
C SER A 202 -3.66 11.51 -4.22
N SER A 203 -3.30 12.14 -3.12
CA SER A 203 -3.84 13.47 -2.79
C SER A 203 -3.35 14.57 -3.74
N ASN A 204 -2.39 14.25 -4.62
CA ASN A 204 -1.66 15.18 -5.50
C ASN A 204 -1.02 16.36 -4.74
N GLY A 205 -0.94 16.27 -3.41
CA GLY A 205 -0.51 17.38 -2.55
C GLY A 205 -1.44 18.61 -2.63
N ALA A 206 -2.68 18.43 -3.09
CA ALA A 206 -3.63 19.52 -3.27
C ALA A 206 -3.94 20.21 -1.95
N ALA A 207 -3.86 21.54 -1.98
CA ALA A 207 -4.15 22.44 -0.86
C ALA A 207 -4.93 23.67 -1.33
N ASN A 208 -5.75 23.51 -2.36
CA ASN A 208 -6.64 24.53 -2.87
C ASN A 208 -7.51 25.08 -1.75
N ARG A 209 -8.09 26.26 -1.96
CA ARG A 209 -8.95 26.89 -0.96
C ARG A 209 -10.09 25.98 -0.49
N ASP A 210 -10.72 25.24 -1.39
CA ASP A 210 -11.84 24.35 -1.06
C ASP A 210 -11.35 23.14 -0.26
N VAL A 211 -10.15 22.63 -0.53
CA VAL A 211 -9.49 21.61 0.29
C VAL A 211 -9.29 22.11 1.72
N PHE A 212 -8.81 23.34 1.89
CA PHE A 212 -8.63 23.92 3.21
C PHE A 212 -9.96 24.13 3.96
N ILE A 213 -10.99 24.61 3.28
CA ILE A 213 -12.35 24.75 3.87
C ILE A 213 -12.88 23.36 4.27
N GLY A 214 -12.70 22.35 3.44
CA GLY A 214 -13.06 20.98 3.77
C GLY A 214 -12.32 20.46 5.01
N PHE A 215 -11.04 20.77 5.15
CA PHE A 215 -10.23 20.46 6.33
C PHE A 215 -10.78 21.15 7.59
N GLN A 216 -11.12 22.42 7.49
CA GLN A 216 -11.73 23.14 8.62
C GLN A 216 -13.05 22.46 9.05
N HIS A 217 -13.93 22.13 8.12
CA HIS A 217 -15.17 21.41 8.44
C HIS A 217 -14.92 20.00 9.00
N TYR A 218 -13.85 19.31 8.56
CA TYR A 218 -13.42 18.03 9.15
C TYR A 218 -13.04 18.22 10.63
N LEU A 219 -12.26 19.24 10.96
CA LEU A 219 -11.86 19.55 12.33
C LEU A 219 -13.05 19.96 13.20
N GLU A 220 -13.98 20.77 12.66
CA GLU A 220 -15.24 21.15 13.33
C GLU A 220 -16.04 19.92 13.75
N ARG A 221 -16.16 18.93 12.88
CA ARG A 221 -16.87 17.67 13.21
C ARG A 221 -16.12 16.85 14.26
N LYS A 222 -14.79 16.82 14.20
CA LYS A 222 -13.95 16.00 15.09
C LYS A 222 -13.82 16.58 16.49
N PHE A 223 -13.54 17.87 16.59
CA PHE A 223 -13.25 18.55 17.87
C PHE A 223 -14.42 19.33 18.44
N VAL A 224 -15.43 19.59 17.65
CA VAL A 224 -16.67 20.31 18.02
C VAL A 224 -16.45 21.79 18.34
N THR A 225 -15.39 22.14 19.09
CA THR A 225 -15.07 23.53 19.42
C THR A 225 -13.58 23.85 19.22
N PRO A 226 -13.24 25.13 18.88
CA PRO A 226 -11.86 25.58 18.77
C PRO A 226 -11.06 25.38 20.05
N GLU A 227 -11.70 25.52 21.23
CA GLU A 227 -11.05 25.32 22.51
C GLU A 227 -10.67 23.85 22.74
N ALA A 228 -11.54 22.90 22.32
CA ALA A 228 -11.25 21.47 22.43
C ALA A 228 -10.05 21.10 21.54
N LEU A 229 -10.01 21.60 20.31
CA LEU A 229 -8.86 21.45 19.41
C LEU A 229 -7.60 22.08 20.00
N SER A 230 -7.67 23.35 20.45
CA SER A 230 -6.53 24.07 21.04
C SER A 230 -5.95 23.32 22.23
N LYS A 231 -6.81 22.71 23.03
CA LYS A 231 -6.38 21.87 24.16
C LYS A 231 -5.72 20.56 23.69
N ALA A 232 -6.31 19.87 22.71
CA ALA A 232 -5.80 18.62 22.19
C ALA A 232 -4.41 18.77 21.52
N TRP A 233 -4.17 19.91 20.88
CA TRP A 233 -2.92 20.19 20.19
C TRP A 233 -1.94 21.02 21.03
N TYR A 234 -2.27 21.37 22.29
CA TYR A 234 -1.45 22.21 23.17
C TYR A 234 -1.11 23.57 22.57
N LEU A 235 -2.05 24.21 21.87
CA LEU A 235 -1.82 25.49 21.18
C LEU A 235 -1.56 26.68 22.11
N ASN A 236 -1.75 26.53 23.43
CA ASN A 236 -1.31 27.52 24.40
C ASN A 236 0.21 27.69 24.44
N TYR A 237 0.96 26.71 23.91
CA TYR A 237 2.38 26.83 23.65
C TYR A 237 2.61 27.85 22.53
N TRP A 238 3.39 28.88 22.76
CA TRP A 238 3.57 30.07 21.91
C TRP A 238 2.32 30.92 21.67
N GLY A 239 1.21 30.68 22.36
CA GLY A 239 0.00 31.53 22.29
C GLY A 239 -0.81 31.35 21.00
N GLU A 240 -0.82 30.16 20.41
CA GLU A 240 -1.49 29.83 19.14
C GLU A 240 -2.96 29.39 19.33
N ASN A 241 -3.58 29.64 20.50
CA ASN A 241 -4.96 29.22 20.76
C ASN A 241 -5.93 29.81 19.75
N LEU A 242 -6.84 28.98 19.25
CA LEU A 242 -7.93 29.39 18.41
C LEU A 242 -9.15 29.79 19.26
N HIS A 243 -9.81 30.87 18.90
CA HIS A 243 -11.06 31.33 19.54
C HIS A 243 -12.27 31.11 18.62
N THR A 244 -12.04 31.14 17.32
CA THR A 244 -13.04 30.82 16.29
C THR A 244 -12.41 29.84 15.28
N TRP A 245 -13.22 29.22 14.44
CA TRP A 245 -12.71 28.34 13.39
C TRP A 245 -12.01 29.10 12.27
N GLU A 246 -12.36 30.37 12.08
CA GLU A 246 -11.71 31.26 11.12
C GLU A 246 -10.25 31.62 11.53
N ASP A 247 -9.88 31.40 12.81
CA ASP A 247 -8.50 31.60 13.28
C ASP A 247 -7.57 30.46 12.82
N LEU A 248 -8.11 29.34 12.27
CA LEU A 248 -7.28 28.22 11.82
C LEU A 248 -6.36 28.67 10.69
N PRO A 249 -5.01 28.56 10.87
CA PRO A 249 -4.07 29.01 9.84
C PRO A 249 -4.09 28.07 8.62
N PRO A 250 -3.80 28.59 7.42
CA PRO A 250 -3.48 27.74 6.28
C PRO A 250 -2.32 26.77 6.58
N ARG A 251 -2.31 25.60 5.90
CA ARG A 251 -1.35 24.53 6.15
C ARG A 251 0.12 24.99 6.04
N ASP A 252 0.41 25.87 5.11
CA ASP A 252 1.76 26.42 4.86
C ASP A 252 2.31 27.25 6.04
N GLY A 253 1.44 27.80 6.88
CA GLY A 253 1.82 28.53 8.10
C GLY A 253 1.81 27.70 9.39
N ALA A 254 1.26 26.47 9.36
CA ALA A 254 1.04 25.68 10.57
C ALA A 254 2.28 24.87 10.98
N GLN A 255 2.68 24.96 12.24
CA GLN A 255 3.82 24.24 12.80
C GLN A 255 3.43 23.15 13.80
N SER A 256 2.18 23.14 14.30
CA SER A 256 1.68 22.16 15.26
C SER A 256 1.77 20.74 14.72
N THR A 257 2.30 19.80 15.50
CA THR A 257 2.34 18.37 15.16
C THR A 257 0.94 17.76 15.04
N GLY A 258 -0.01 18.21 15.87
CA GLY A 258 -1.42 17.84 15.76
C GLY A 258 -2.02 18.28 14.43
N TYR A 259 -1.75 19.53 14.00
CA TYR A 259 -2.19 20.01 12.69
C TYR A 259 -1.65 19.16 11.55
N LYS A 260 -0.33 18.88 11.55
CA LYS A 260 0.31 18.07 10.49
C LYS A 260 -0.26 16.67 10.41
N LEU A 261 -0.51 16.03 11.55
CA LEU A 261 -1.13 14.71 11.61
C LEU A 261 -2.56 14.72 11.07
N GLU A 262 -3.39 15.69 11.50
CA GLU A 262 -4.76 15.80 11.02
C GLU A 262 -4.84 16.17 9.52
N TRP A 263 -3.92 16.99 9.03
CA TRP A 263 -3.82 17.27 7.60
C TRP A 263 -3.48 16.01 6.79
N SER A 264 -2.61 15.15 7.29
CA SER A 264 -2.30 13.86 6.64
C SER A 264 -3.54 12.96 6.62
N ARG A 265 -4.25 12.84 7.74
CA ARG A 265 -5.52 12.07 7.81
C ARG A 265 -6.59 12.63 6.87
N TRP A 266 -6.72 13.96 6.83
CA TRP A 266 -7.65 14.63 5.89
C TRP A 266 -7.29 14.34 4.44
N SER A 267 -6.01 14.44 4.08
CA SER A 267 -5.55 14.15 2.72
C SER A 267 -5.84 12.70 2.30
N GLN A 268 -5.62 11.73 3.19
CA GLN A 268 -5.94 10.31 2.98
C GLN A 268 -7.46 10.09 2.82
N MET A 269 -8.25 10.73 3.68
CA MET A 269 -9.70 10.62 3.63
C MET A 269 -10.27 11.16 2.30
N ARG A 270 -9.70 12.24 1.75
CA ARG A 270 -10.09 12.76 0.43
C ARG A 270 -9.85 11.76 -0.69
N VAL A 271 -8.69 11.08 -0.69
CA VAL A 271 -8.38 10.03 -1.68
C VAL A 271 -9.35 8.86 -1.52
N THR A 272 -9.62 8.44 -0.29
CA THR A 272 -10.61 7.39 0.01
C THR A 272 -11.99 7.77 -0.50
N ASP A 273 -12.47 8.98 -0.19
CA ASP A 273 -13.78 9.47 -0.63
C ASP A 273 -13.88 9.54 -2.17
N PHE A 274 -12.79 9.94 -2.83
CA PHE A 274 -12.74 10.01 -4.29
C PHE A 274 -12.86 8.63 -4.94
N LEU A 275 -12.11 7.64 -4.46
CA LEU A 275 -12.16 6.28 -4.99
C LEU A 275 -13.46 5.56 -4.63
N HIS A 276 -14.00 5.75 -3.42
CA HIS A 276 -15.31 5.24 -3.04
C HIS A 276 -16.43 5.81 -3.93
N TRP A 277 -16.35 7.10 -4.25
CA TRP A 277 -17.28 7.74 -5.17
C TRP A 277 -17.19 7.15 -6.59
N GLN A 278 -15.98 6.95 -7.14
CA GLN A 278 -15.82 6.32 -8.43
C GLN A 278 -16.34 4.87 -8.42
N ALA A 279 -15.99 4.09 -7.38
CA ALA A 279 -16.48 2.72 -7.23
C ALA A 279 -18.02 2.66 -7.21
N ALA A 280 -18.67 3.58 -6.51
CA ALA A 280 -20.13 3.68 -6.47
C ALA A 280 -20.73 3.97 -7.87
N LEU A 281 -20.16 4.89 -8.63
CA LEU A 281 -20.59 5.20 -10.00
C LEU A 281 -20.42 4.01 -10.92
N VAL A 282 -19.29 3.33 -10.86
CA VAL A 282 -19.05 2.12 -11.67
C VAL A 282 -20.04 1.02 -11.27
N ARG A 283 -20.26 0.79 -9.98
CA ARG A 283 -21.22 -0.22 -9.47
C ARG A 283 -22.63 0.03 -9.94
N GLU A 284 -23.06 1.29 -10.00
CA GLU A 284 -24.38 1.67 -10.50
C GLU A 284 -24.57 1.36 -11.98
N CYS A 285 -23.52 1.51 -12.78
CA CYS A 285 -23.59 1.41 -14.24
C CYS A 285 -23.14 0.05 -14.81
N ALA A 286 -22.23 -0.67 -14.14
CA ALA A 286 -21.63 -1.91 -14.59
C ALA A 286 -22.59 -3.11 -14.47
N ALA A 287 -22.27 -4.21 -15.18
CA ALA A 287 -22.93 -5.48 -14.92
C ALA A 287 -22.38 -6.14 -13.64
N PRO A 288 -23.21 -6.90 -12.89
CA PRO A 288 -22.78 -7.55 -11.63
C PRO A 288 -21.59 -8.50 -11.77
N ARG A 289 -21.29 -8.98 -12.98
CA ARG A 289 -20.14 -9.86 -13.27
C ARG A 289 -18.82 -9.10 -13.42
N GLN A 290 -18.87 -7.79 -13.63
CA GLN A 290 -17.69 -6.94 -13.80
C GLN A 290 -17.20 -6.48 -12.43
N PHE A 291 -16.03 -6.94 -12.03
CA PHE A 291 -15.45 -6.55 -10.74
C PHE A 291 -14.87 -5.13 -10.77
N ILE A 292 -14.69 -4.55 -9.62
CA ILE A 292 -14.06 -3.24 -9.41
C ILE A 292 -12.77 -3.42 -8.64
N THR A 293 -11.69 -2.84 -9.16
CA THR A 293 -10.39 -2.73 -8.53
C THR A 293 -9.82 -1.33 -8.71
N THR A 294 -8.72 -1.03 -8.04
CA THR A 294 -7.80 0.07 -8.35
C THR A 294 -6.38 -0.43 -8.17
N ASP A 295 -5.44 0.12 -8.91
CA ASP A 295 -4.03 -0.13 -8.71
C ASP A 295 -3.48 0.84 -7.65
N PHE A 296 -2.95 0.32 -6.57
CA PHE A 296 -2.14 1.13 -5.68
C PHE A 296 -0.75 1.34 -6.31
N GLY A 297 -0.23 2.56 -6.27
CA GLY A 297 1.12 2.87 -6.78
C GLY A 297 2.20 2.51 -5.77
N GLY A 298 2.25 1.25 -5.36
CA GLY A 298 3.03 0.74 -4.23
C GLY A 298 2.28 0.82 -2.90
N THR A 299 2.76 0.04 -1.93
CA THR A 299 2.16 -0.11 -0.60
C THR A 299 2.78 0.84 0.44
N MET A 300 2.13 0.96 1.60
CA MET A 300 2.64 1.70 2.77
C MET A 300 2.88 3.19 2.48
N ARG A 301 1.97 3.82 1.76
CA ARG A 301 2.06 5.22 1.37
C ARG A 301 1.62 6.16 2.50
N SER A 302 2.18 7.37 2.51
CA SER A 302 1.87 8.39 3.52
C SER A 302 0.55 9.13 3.26
N ASP A 303 0.15 9.22 2.00
CA ASP A 303 -0.95 10.06 1.50
C ASP A 303 -2.20 9.25 1.09
N VAL A 304 -2.19 7.94 1.29
CA VAL A 304 -3.27 7.02 0.92
C VAL A 304 -3.62 6.12 2.10
N ASP A 305 -4.91 5.84 2.29
CA ASP A 305 -5.41 4.84 3.22
C ASP A 305 -5.88 3.62 2.43
N GLU A 306 -4.94 2.72 2.14
CA GLU A 306 -5.18 1.55 1.29
C GLU A 306 -6.23 0.60 1.91
N GLU A 307 -6.24 0.45 3.24
CA GLU A 307 -7.25 -0.37 3.94
C GLU A 307 -8.65 0.19 3.76
N ALA A 308 -8.83 1.49 4.00
CA ALA A 308 -10.13 2.13 3.83
C ALA A 308 -10.60 2.10 2.37
N ILE A 309 -9.71 2.35 1.41
CA ILE A 309 -10.03 2.29 -0.02
C ILE A 309 -10.46 0.88 -0.44
N ALA A 310 -9.75 -0.14 0.03
CA ALA A 310 -10.04 -1.53 -0.32
C ALA A 310 -11.47 -1.97 0.04
N GLN A 311 -12.12 -1.32 1.00
CA GLN A 311 -13.52 -1.61 1.37
C GLN A 311 -14.52 -1.35 0.23
N ALA A 312 -14.22 -0.44 -0.70
CA ALA A 312 -15.06 -0.15 -1.86
C ALA A 312 -14.79 -1.07 -3.06
N LEU A 313 -13.68 -1.79 -3.06
CA LEU A 313 -13.24 -2.66 -4.14
C LEU A 313 -13.78 -4.09 -3.96
N ASP A 314 -13.92 -4.82 -5.07
CA ASP A 314 -14.20 -6.26 -5.02
C ASP A 314 -12.92 -7.04 -4.73
N ILE A 315 -11.81 -6.64 -5.31
CA ILE A 315 -10.48 -7.22 -5.12
C ILE A 315 -9.42 -6.10 -5.11
N PRO A 316 -8.47 -6.09 -4.16
CA PRO A 316 -7.39 -5.13 -4.17
C PRO A 316 -6.38 -5.46 -5.27
N ALA A 317 -5.70 -4.43 -5.79
CA ALA A 317 -4.61 -4.60 -6.73
C ALA A 317 -3.48 -3.61 -6.46
N ASP A 318 -2.26 -3.96 -6.86
CA ASP A 318 -1.08 -3.12 -6.64
C ASP A 318 -0.11 -3.22 -7.81
N ASN A 319 0.63 -2.13 -8.04
CA ASN A 319 1.74 -2.05 -8.97
C ASN A 319 3.01 -2.43 -8.23
N ILE A 320 3.53 -3.63 -8.49
CA ILE A 320 4.65 -4.20 -7.73
C ILE A 320 5.89 -4.28 -8.63
N TYR A 321 6.76 -3.30 -8.50
CA TYR A 321 8.05 -3.27 -9.17
C TYR A 321 9.18 -3.74 -8.25
N HIS A 322 10.20 -4.37 -8.83
CA HIS A 322 11.26 -5.03 -8.07
C HIS A 322 12.64 -4.89 -8.71
N GLY A 323 13.69 -5.16 -7.96
CA GLY A 323 15.04 -5.27 -8.47
C GLY A 323 15.19 -6.47 -9.41
N THR A 324 16.16 -6.36 -10.33
CA THR A 324 16.47 -7.42 -11.29
C THR A 324 17.93 -7.82 -11.19
N GLN A 325 18.36 -8.83 -11.93
CA GLN A 325 19.75 -9.34 -11.96
C GLN A 325 20.20 -9.78 -10.54
N LYS A 326 21.25 -9.17 -10.02
CA LYS A 326 21.82 -9.50 -8.69
C LYS A 326 20.93 -9.00 -7.52
N HIS A 327 19.97 -8.13 -7.81
CA HIS A 327 19.06 -7.55 -6.82
C HIS A 327 17.70 -8.23 -6.81
N PHE A 328 17.51 -9.29 -7.60
CA PHE A 328 16.30 -10.08 -7.61
C PHE A 328 16.38 -11.17 -6.54
N ASP A 329 15.53 -11.09 -5.53
CA ASP A 329 15.48 -12.04 -4.42
C ASP A 329 14.06 -12.34 -3.94
N GLY A 330 13.03 -11.89 -4.67
CA GLY A 330 11.62 -12.10 -4.34
C GLY A 330 11.08 -11.27 -3.16
N TYR A 331 11.93 -10.51 -2.49
CA TYR A 331 11.53 -9.78 -1.27
C TYR A 331 10.50 -8.67 -1.54
N ALA A 332 10.68 -7.89 -2.60
CA ALA A 332 9.78 -6.80 -2.94
C ALA A 332 8.36 -7.31 -3.22
N GLN A 333 8.25 -8.42 -3.94
CA GLN A 333 6.97 -9.09 -4.22
C GLN A 333 6.33 -9.62 -2.94
N SER A 334 7.14 -10.17 -2.02
CA SER A 334 6.64 -10.71 -0.76
C SER A 334 6.05 -9.62 0.14
N ILE A 335 6.80 -8.55 0.45
CA ILE A 335 6.31 -7.51 1.36
C ILE A 335 5.09 -6.77 0.82
N GLN A 336 5.09 -6.42 -0.47
CA GLN A 336 3.96 -5.74 -1.10
C GLN A 336 2.76 -6.67 -1.26
N GLY A 337 2.99 -7.93 -1.64
CA GLY A 337 1.94 -8.95 -1.73
C GLY A 337 1.31 -9.27 -0.37
N ASP A 338 2.10 -9.43 0.69
CA ASP A 338 1.60 -9.64 2.05
C ASP A 338 0.76 -8.45 2.54
N PHE A 339 1.20 -7.22 2.24
CA PHE A 339 0.44 -6.03 2.58
C PHE A 339 -0.89 -5.96 1.80
N THR A 340 -0.83 -6.09 0.47
CA THR A 340 -2.02 -5.99 -0.39
C THR A 340 -3.05 -7.07 -0.08
N ARG A 341 -2.61 -8.33 0.15
CA ARG A 341 -3.46 -9.42 0.60
C ARG A 341 -4.16 -9.09 1.93
N SER A 342 -3.45 -8.45 2.85
CA SER A 342 -3.96 -8.14 4.19
C SER A 342 -5.06 -7.07 4.20
N LEU A 343 -5.16 -6.21 3.18
CA LEU A 343 -6.18 -5.15 3.10
C LEU A 343 -7.62 -5.68 3.17
N LYS A 344 -7.84 -6.89 2.62
CA LYS A 344 -9.15 -7.57 2.63
C LYS A 344 -9.09 -9.01 3.14
N HIS A 345 -7.94 -9.47 3.60
CA HIS A 345 -7.69 -10.89 3.93
C HIS A 345 -8.11 -11.83 2.78
N SER A 346 -7.80 -11.43 1.54
CA SER A 346 -8.19 -12.13 0.31
C SER A 346 -7.06 -12.11 -0.71
N ASN A 347 -7.19 -12.91 -1.78
CA ASN A 347 -6.30 -12.80 -2.93
C ASN A 347 -6.33 -11.37 -3.53
N TYR A 348 -5.33 -11.05 -4.34
CA TYR A 348 -5.15 -9.72 -4.93
C TYR A 348 -4.71 -9.83 -6.41
N LEU A 349 -4.64 -8.70 -7.09
CA LEU A 349 -4.15 -8.62 -8.46
C LEU A 349 -2.83 -7.83 -8.48
N VAL A 350 -1.91 -8.24 -9.36
CA VAL A 350 -0.75 -7.44 -9.74
C VAL A 350 -1.06 -6.80 -11.09
N THR A 351 -1.30 -5.51 -11.08
CA THR A 351 -1.71 -4.73 -12.26
C THR A 351 -0.52 -4.22 -13.06
N GLU A 352 0.65 -4.14 -12.43
CA GLU A 352 1.90 -3.80 -13.09
C GLU A 352 3.10 -4.46 -12.40
N THR A 353 3.98 -5.05 -13.21
CA THR A 353 5.31 -5.50 -12.79
C THR A 353 6.32 -5.36 -13.92
N ASN A 354 7.58 -5.66 -13.67
CA ASN A 354 8.68 -5.52 -14.62
C ASN A 354 8.53 -6.47 -15.81
N ALA A 355 8.49 -5.95 -17.06
CA ALA A 355 8.68 -6.77 -18.26
C ALA A 355 10.17 -6.87 -18.66
N GLN A 356 10.89 -5.78 -18.58
CA GLN A 356 12.32 -5.67 -18.86
C GLN A 356 12.97 -4.68 -17.86
N SER A 357 13.61 -3.62 -18.38
CA SER A 357 14.13 -2.53 -17.55
C SER A 357 13.05 -1.57 -17.14
N THR A 358 13.13 -1.03 -15.93
CA THR A 358 12.17 -0.09 -15.35
C THR A 358 12.89 1.18 -14.90
N ASP A 359 12.99 2.17 -15.77
CA ASP A 359 13.50 3.50 -15.44
C ASP A 359 13.07 4.50 -16.51
N TRP A 360 12.94 5.76 -16.12
CA TRP A 360 12.65 6.88 -17.02
C TRP A 360 13.90 7.38 -17.77
N SER A 361 15.08 6.89 -17.39
CA SER A 361 16.35 7.26 -17.99
C SER A 361 17.16 6.05 -18.47
N SER A 362 18.17 6.28 -19.29
CA SER A 362 19.11 5.23 -19.69
C SER A 362 20.14 4.88 -18.62
N ALA A 363 20.09 5.48 -17.43
CA ALA A 363 21.11 5.33 -16.40
C ALA A 363 21.00 4.02 -15.61
N PHE A 364 19.81 3.41 -15.53
CA PHE A 364 19.52 2.24 -14.67
C PHE A 364 18.82 1.13 -15.46
N GLN A 365 19.38 0.76 -16.60
CA GLN A 365 18.84 -0.26 -17.50
C GLN A 365 19.37 -1.65 -17.14
N TYR A 366 18.69 -2.35 -16.22
CA TYR A 366 19.04 -3.70 -15.74
C TYR A 366 17.96 -4.72 -16.15
N PRO A 367 17.94 -5.21 -17.41
CA PRO A 367 16.97 -6.24 -17.80
C PRO A 367 17.19 -7.53 -17.00
N PRO A 368 16.12 -8.28 -16.68
CA PRO A 368 16.21 -9.53 -15.93
C PRO A 368 17.15 -10.55 -16.59
N PHE A 369 17.81 -11.37 -15.79
CA PHE A 369 18.50 -12.56 -16.28
C PHE A 369 17.50 -13.63 -16.76
N ASP A 370 17.94 -14.59 -17.56
CA ASP A 370 17.10 -15.69 -18.02
C ASP A 370 16.58 -16.49 -16.81
N GLY A 371 15.27 -16.71 -16.76
CA GLY A 371 14.56 -17.36 -15.67
C GLY A 371 13.92 -16.40 -14.68
N GLN A 372 14.43 -15.18 -14.53
CA GLN A 372 13.93 -14.23 -13.52
C GLN A 372 12.51 -13.72 -13.81
N LEU A 373 12.12 -13.48 -15.08
CA LEU A 373 10.73 -13.10 -15.40
C LEU A 373 9.73 -14.19 -15.04
N ARG A 374 10.11 -15.44 -15.28
CA ARG A 374 9.28 -16.57 -14.90
C ARG A 374 9.21 -16.73 -13.38
N GLU A 375 10.33 -16.65 -12.69
CA GLU A 375 10.42 -16.77 -11.24
C GLU A 375 9.63 -15.63 -10.54
N ASP A 376 9.69 -14.40 -11.07
CA ASP A 376 8.88 -13.26 -10.61
C ASP A 376 7.37 -13.56 -10.60
N VAL A 377 6.83 -14.05 -11.71
CA VAL A 377 5.40 -14.37 -11.81
C VAL A 377 4.99 -15.38 -10.74
N TYR A 378 5.76 -16.45 -10.58
CA TYR A 378 5.44 -17.47 -9.56
C TYR A 378 5.67 -16.97 -8.13
N THR A 379 6.56 -16.00 -7.92
CA THR A 379 6.71 -15.33 -6.62
C THR A 379 5.45 -14.56 -6.26
N HIS A 380 4.86 -13.78 -7.19
CA HIS A 380 3.58 -13.13 -6.98
C HIS A 380 2.45 -14.13 -6.67
N LEU A 381 2.35 -15.20 -7.45
CA LEU A 381 1.33 -16.23 -7.26
C LEU A 381 1.49 -16.96 -5.91
N SER A 382 2.71 -17.21 -5.45
CA SER A 382 2.98 -17.82 -4.16
C SER A 382 2.59 -16.94 -2.98
N ASN A 383 2.50 -15.61 -3.17
CA ASN A 383 2.02 -14.64 -2.20
C ASN A 383 0.49 -14.39 -2.29
N GLY A 384 -0.21 -15.11 -3.16
CA GLY A 384 -1.67 -15.06 -3.28
C GLY A 384 -2.21 -14.15 -4.38
N ALA A 385 -1.38 -13.74 -5.35
CA ALA A 385 -1.89 -13.05 -6.53
C ALA A 385 -2.71 -13.99 -7.42
N ASP A 386 -3.85 -13.53 -7.93
CA ASP A 386 -4.68 -14.24 -8.91
C ASP A 386 -4.48 -13.73 -10.33
N MET A 387 -3.78 -12.61 -10.49
CA MET A 387 -3.41 -12.00 -11.75
C MET A 387 -1.99 -11.42 -11.68
N VAL A 388 -1.27 -11.50 -12.80
CA VAL A 388 0.00 -10.78 -12.98
C VAL A 388 -0.01 -10.14 -14.37
N GLU A 389 0.12 -8.82 -14.41
CA GLU A 389 0.24 -8.04 -15.64
C GLU A 389 1.54 -7.24 -15.66
N TYR A 390 2.17 -7.21 -16.83
CA TYR A 390 3.36 -6.41 -17.05
C TYR A 390 3.02 -4.95 -17.39
N TRP A 391 3.76 -4.02 -16.89
CA TRP A 391 3.91 -2.71 -17.50
C TRP A 391 5.07 -2.78 -18.48
N HIS A 392 4.88 -2.86 -19.78
CA HIS A 392 3.63 -2.98 -20.53
C HIS A 392 3.86 -3.89 -21.73
N TRP A 393 2.90 -4.03 -22.64
CA TRP A 393 3.06 -4.92 -23.80
C TRP A 393 4.20 -4.50 -24.72
N ALA A 394 4.25 -3.24 -25.14
CA ALA A 394 5.20 -2.75 -26.11
C ALA A 394 5.90 -1.48 -25.64
N SER A 395 7.23 -1.44 -25.67
CA SER A 395 8.04 -0.29 -25.27
C SER A 395 7.59 0.99 -25.97
N ILE A 396 7.35 2.05 -25.20
CA ILE A 396 6.87 3.35 -25.68
C ILE A 396 8.00 4.07 -26.46
N PRO A 397 7.76 4.52 -27.70
CA PRO A 397 8.84 5.07 -28.53
C PRO A 397 9.27 6.48 -28.14
N ALA A 398 8.49 7.18 -27.30
CA ALA A 398 8.72 8.59 -26.96
C ALA A 398 8.22 8.91 -25.54
N ASN A 399 8.45 10.11 -25.08
CA ASN A 399 8.10 10.66 -23.76
C ASN A 399 8.90 10.09 -22.59
N GLN A 400 8.43 10.31 -21.37
CA GLN A 400 9.16 10.01 -20.13
C GLN A 400 9.50 8.53 -19.99
N GLU A 401 8.64 7.63 -20.47
CA GLU A 401 8.79 6.20 -20.31
C GLU A 401 9.47 5.49 -21.49
N THR A 402 10.18 6.23 -22.33
CA THR A 402 10.94 5.64 -23.45
C THR A 402 11.92 4.53 -23.01
N TYR A 403 12.49 4.62 -21.83
CA TYR A 403 13.40 3.62 -21.28
C TYR A 403 12.73 2.61 -20.37
N TRP A 404 11.43 2.74 -20.11
CA TRP A 404 10.63 1.74 -19.43
C TRP A 404 10.14 0.72 -20.44
N LYS A 405 10.79 -0.43 -20.47
CA LYS A 405 10.63 -1.39 -21.57
C LYS A 405 9.55 -2.43 -21.30
N GLY A 406 8.66 -2.58 -22.26
CA GLY A 406 7.61 -3.58 -22.25
C GLY A 406 8.08 -5.00 -22.63
N VAL A 407 7.12 -5.90 -22.80
CA VAL A 407 7.38 -7.28 -23.25
C VAL A 407 8.05 -7.28 -24.65
N LEU A 408 7.55 -6.43 -25.56
CA LEU A 408 8.22 -6.16 -26.84
C LEU A 408 9.13 -4.94 -26.71
N SER A 409 10.31 -4.98 -27.35
CA SER A 409 11.21 -3.82 -27.42
C SER A 409 10.68 -2.74 -28.40
N HIS A 410 11.44 -1.68 -28.65
CA HIS A 410 11.01 -0.57 -29.51
C HIS A 410 10.80 -0.95 -30.97
N ASP A 411 11.39 -2.04 -31.44
CA ASP A 411 11.13 -2.61 -32.78
C ASP A 411 9.80 -3.35 -32.86
N LEU A 412 9.12 -3.54 -31.73
CA LEU A 412 7.82 -4.20 -31.61
C LEU A 412 7.83 -5.67 -32.09
N GLU A 413 8.94 -6.34 -32.03
CA GLU A 413 9.10 -7.73 -32.45
C GLU A 413 9.41 -8.65 -31.24
N PRO A 414 9.08 -9.96 -31.33
CA PRO A 414 9.42 -10.94 -30.30
C PRO A 414 10.91 -10.95 -29.97
N ASN A 415 11.22 -10.91 -28.71
CA ASN A 415 12.56 -10.90 -28.16
C ASN A 415 12.73 -11.95 -27.04
N ARG A 416 13.81 -11.89 -26.26
CA ARG A 416 14.10 -12.80 -25.14
C ARG A 416 13.01 -12.72 -24.05
N ALA A 417 12.55 -11.51 -23.70
CA ALA A 417 11.48 -11.34 -22.72
C ALA A 417 10.15 -11.95 -23.20
N TYR A 418 9.77 -11.70 -24.46
CA TYR A 418 8.59 -12.34 -25.05
C TYR A 418 8.66 -13.87 -25.00
N ALA A 419 9.84 -14.47 -25.30
CA ALA A 419 10.00 -15.92 -25.27
C ALA A 419 9.79 -16.47 -23.85
N GLU A 420 10.28 -15.78 -22.82
CA GLU A 420 10.11 -16.20 -21.43
C GLU A 420 8.67 -15.99 -20.94
N VAL A 421 8.04 -14.86 -21.28
CA VAL A 421 6.61 -14.57 -21.02
C VAL A 421 5.74 -15.66 -21.67
N SER A 422 6.02 -16.03 -22.94
CA SER A 422 5.29 -17.09 -23.64
C SER A 422 5.44 -18.44 -22.97
N ARG A 423 6.65 -18.81 -22.53
CA ARG A 423 6.90 -20.04 -21.76
C ARG A 423 6.03 -20.06 -20.49
N THR A 424 6.07 -19.00 -19.72
CA THR A 424 5.33 -18.87 -18.46
C THR A 424 3.82 -18.96 -18.69
N ALA A 425 3.29 -18.27 -19.71
CA ALA A 425 1.87 -18.32 -20.06
C ALA A 425 1.43 -19.75 -20.42
N HIS A 426 2.22 -20.48 -21.19
CA HIS A 426 1.89 -21.86 -21.54
C HIS A 426 1.96 -22.83 -20.34
N GLU A 427 2.83 -22.58 -19.35
CA GLU A 427 2.82 -23.29 -18.07
C GLU A 427 1.54 -22.98 -17.30
N LEU A 428 1.20 -21.69 -17.14
CA LEU A 428 -0.01 -21.24 -16.42
C LEU A 428 -1.31 -21.73 -17.08
N ASN A 429 -1.38 -21.84 -18.39
CA ASN A 429 -2.52 -22.43 -19.09
C ASN A 429 -2.77 -23.89 -18.70
N LYS A 430 -1.74 -24.61 -18.22
CA LYS A 430 -1.87 -26.00 -17.78
C LYS A 430 -2.14 -26.11 -16.28
N ILE A 431 -1.38 -25.35 -15.47
CA ILE A 431 -1.41 -25.52 -14.00
C ILE A 431 -2.13 -24.38 -13.27
N GLY A 432 -2.51 -23.30 -13.95
CA GLY A 432 -3.17 -22.13 -13.34
C GLY A 432 -4.40 -22.47 -12.48
N PRO A 433 -5.27 -23.43 -12.87
CA PRO A 433 -6.37 -23.86 -12.00
C PRO A 433 -5.95 -24.43 -10.63
N HIS A 434 -4.72 -24.94 -10.50
CA HIS A 434 -4.15 -25.40 -9.24
C HIS A 434 -3.57 -24.26 -8.38
N LEU A 435 -3.27 -23.10 -8.99
CA LEU A 435 -2.56 -22.00 -8.34
C LEU A 435 -3.48 -20.87 -7.90
N VAL A 436 -4.54 -20.58 -8.69
CA VAL A 436 -5.48 -19.48 -8.44
C VAL A 436 -6.27 -19.68 -7.14
N GLY A 437 -6.52 -18.61 -6.41
CA GLY A 437 -7.23 -18.65 -5.14
C GLY A 437 -6.41 -19.32 -4.02
N LEU A 438 -5.10 -19.19 -4.06
CA LEU A 438 -4.20 -19.73 -3.03
C LEU A 438 -4.46 -19.03 -1.69
N ARG A 439 -4.72 -19.81 -0.65
CA ARG A 439 -4.90 -19.31 0.72
C ARG A 439 -3.64 -19.52 1.52
N ILE A 440 -3.04 -18.44 1.97
CA ILE A 440 -1.87 -18.42 2.84
C ILE A 440 -2.37 -18.31 4.29
N HIS A 441 -1.82 -19.11 5.17
CA HIS A 441 -2.17 -19.13 6.59
C HIS A 441 -1.01 -18.61 7.42
N SER A 442 -1.01 -17.32 7.74
CA SER A 442 -0.02 -16.73 8.62
C SER A 442 -0.38 -16.86 10.09
N LYS A 443 0.62 -17.08 10.94
CA LYS A 443 0.53 -17.02 12.40
C LYS A 443 1.31 -15.85 12.98
N VAL A 444 1.88 -15.02 12.10
CA VAL A 444 2.61 -13.81 12.45
C VAL A 444 1.93 -12.62 11.79
N ALA A 445 1.83 -11.51 12.50
CA ALA A 445 1.39 -10.25 11.92
C ALA A 445 2.34 -9.11 12.28
N ILE A 446 2.46 -8.14 11.36
CA ILE A 446 3.14 -6.85 11.59
C ILE A 446 2.06 -5.76 11.68
N LEU A 447 2.07 -4.98 12.75
CA LEU A 447 1.16 -3.85 12.91
C LEU A 447 1.71 -2.65 12.14
N TRP A 448 1.03 -2.27 11.06
CA TRP A 448 1.31 -1.06 10.30
C TRP A 448 0.47 0.10 10.83
N SER A 449 1.10 1.18 11.28
CA SER A 449 0.44 2.41 11.75
C SER A 449 0.78 3.59 10.83
N ARG A 450 -0.15 3.98 9.99
CA ARG A 450 0.00 5.13 9.08
C ARG A 450 0.20 6.43 9.84
N ASP A 451 -0.47 6.60 10.96
CA ASP A 451 -0.29 7.76 11.84
C ASP A 451 1.14 7.83 12.40
N SER A 452 1.68 6.69 12.87
CA SER A 452 3.08 6.63 13.32
C SER A 452 4.05 6.91 12.19
N PHE A 453 3.81 6.36 10.99
CA PHE A 453 4.60 6.65 9.80
C PHE A 453 4.61 8.15 9.48
N ASN A 454 3.44 8.79 9.40
CA ASN A 454 3.34 10.21 9.12
C ASN A 454 3.97 11.07 10.23
N ALA A 455 3.74 10.74 11.50
CA ALA A 455 4.33 11.48 12.62
C ALA A 455 5.86 11.41 12.61
N ILE A 456 6.45 10.27 12.32
CA ILE A 456 7.92 10.12 12.26
C ILE A 456 8.51 10.88 11.07
N ASN A 457 7.76 11.11 9.99
CA ASN A 457 8.23 11.94 8.87
C ASN A 457 8.41 13.42 9.28
N PHE A 458 7.60 13.95 10.17
CA PHE A 458 7.77 15.33 10.68
C PHE A 458 8.38 15.42 12.10
N MET A 459 8.50 14.30 12.82
CA MET A 459 9.18 14.17 14.11
C MET A 459 10.20 13.03 14.07
N PRO A 460 11.21 13.09 13.18
CA PRO A 460 12.16 12.00 12.99
C PRO A 460 12.99 11.72 14.25
N PHE A 461 13.34 10.45 14.45
CA PHE A 461 14.19 10.05 15.59
C PHE A 461 15.69 10.10 15.26
N THR A 462 16.04 10.32 14.01
CA THR A 462 17.44 10.51 13.56
C THR A 462 17.47 11.43 12.34
N SER A 463 18.61 12.03 12.05
CA SER A 463 18.83 12.93 10.92
C SER A 463 20.17 12.61 10.26
N SER A 464 20.23 12.72 8.93
CA SER A 464 21.49 12.59 8.18
C SER A 464 22.29 13.90 8.09
N GLY A 465 21.69 15.03 8.51
CA GLY A 465 22.29 16.36 8.47
C GLY A 465 22.79 16.86 9.81
N PRO A 466 23.45 18.01 9.80
CA PRO A 466 23.83 18.69 11.04
C PRO A 466 22.62 18.98 11.94
N GLN A 467 22.87 19.17 13.22
CA GLN A 467 21.85 19.59 14.18
C GLN A 467 21.04 20.79 13.66
N TRP A 468 19.71 20.78 13.84
CA TRP A 468 18.74 21.78 13.40
C TRP A 468 18.42 21.78 11.89
N THR A 469 18.96 20.87 11.08
CA THR A 469 18.67 20.84 9.64
C THR A 469 17.44 20.03 9.26
N PHE A 470 16.94 19.14 10.13
CA PHE A 470 15.83 18.23 9.85
C PHE A 470 16.00 17.43 8.55
N ALA A 471 17.25 17.12 8.19
CA ALA A 471 17.54 16.38 6.96
C ALA A 471 16.99 14.94 7.06
N PRO A 472 16.35 14.43 6.00
CA PRO A 472 15.85 13.06 5.98
C PRO A 472 16.95 12.06 6.31
N SER A 473 16.60 11.03 7.09
CA SER A 473 17.48 9.90 7.39
C SER A 473 17.01 8.64 6.65
N THR A 474 17.96 7.76 6.35
CA THR A 474 17.65 6.42 5.84
C THR A 474 16.98 5.54 6.91
N ALA A 475 17.23 5.80 8.20
CA ALA A 475 16.51 5.13 9.28
C ALA A 475 15.21 5.88 9.62
N ASN A 476 14.08 5.29 9.28
CA ASN A 476 12.75 5.83 9.48
C ASN A 476 11.74 4.72 9.82
N TYR A 477 10.46 5.03 9.89
CA TYR A 477 9.41 4.06 10.20
C TYR A 477 9.33 2.94 9.16
N SER A 478 9.34 3.29 7.86
CA SER A 478 9.25 2.30 6.78
C SER A 478 10.43 1.34 6.76
N THR A 479 11.67 1.85 6.94
CA THR A 479 12.86 0.99 6.97
C THR A 479 12.85 0.04 8.15
N LEU A 480 12.30 0.45 9.30
CA LEU A 480 12.14 -0.45 10.46
C LEU A 480 11.11 -1.55 10.18
N VAL A 481 9.96 -1.21 9.55
CA VAL A 481 8.96 -2.20 9.13
C VAL A 481 9.56 -3.18 8.11
N GLN A 482 10.29 -2.66 7.13
CA GLN A 482 10.98 -3.49 6.13
C GLN A 482 12.02 -4.41 6.78
N GLN A 483 12.79 -3.95 7.77
CA GLN A 483 13.75 -4.75 8.49
C GLN A 483 13.09 -5.92 9.25
N MET A 484 11.94 -5.67 9.89
CA MET A 484 11.15 -6.71 10.56
C MET A 484 10.59 -7.73 9.57
N HIS A 485 10.00 -7.25 8.46
CA HIS A 485 9.47 -8.13 7.42
C HIS A 485 10.60 -8.90 6.73
N ARG A 486 11.73 -8.25 6.43
CA ARG A 486 12.91 -8.91 5.85
C ARG A 486 13.41 -10.05 6.73
N SER A 487 13.45 -9.86 8.05
CA SER A 487 13.82 -10.92 9.00
C SER A 487 12.88 -12.13 8.93
N LEU A 488 11.56 -11.91 8.77
CA LEU A 488 10.58 -13.00 8.58
C LEU A 488 10.77 -13.67 7.21
N TYR A 489 10.97 -12.89 6.16
CA TYR A 489 11.21 -13.38 4.81
C TYR A 489 12.45 -14.29 4.74
N ASP A 490 13.58 -13.84 5.29
CA ASP A 490 14.83 -14.60 5.34
C ASP A 490 14.70 -15.89 6.18
N LEU A 491 13.74 -15.92 7.11
CA LEU A 491 13.38 -17.09 7.91
C LEU A 491 12.28 -17.95 7.28
N ASN A 492 11.84 -17.67 6.07
CA ASN A 492 10.75 -18.38 5.40
C ASN A 492 9.46 -18.46 6.25
N VAL A 493 9.09 -17.35 6.91
CA VAL A 493 7.89 -17.25 7.73
C VAL A 493 6.91 -16.28 7.09
N PRO A 494 5.74 -16.75 6.62
CA PRO A 494 4.72 -15.86 6.07
C PRO A 494 4.16 -14.95 7.15
N CYS A 495 3.83 -13.70 6.78
CA CYS A 495 3.15 -12.79 7.68
C CYS A 495 1.97 -12.08 7.00
N ASP A 496 1.06 -11.58 7.84
CA ASP A 496 0.04 -10.63 7.44
C ASP A 496 0.37 -9.26 8.03
N PHE A 497 -0.21 -8.21 7.45
CA PHE A 497 -0.27 -6.91 8.08
C PHE A 497 -1.59 -6.74 8.82
N VAL A 498 -1.54 -6.07 9.97
CA VAL A 498 -2.71 -5.64 10.72
C VAL A 498 -2.61 -4.14 11.00
N PHE A 499 -3.75 -3.52 11.22
CA PHE A 499 -3.87 -2.07 11.33
C PHE A 499 -4.36 -1.68 12.73
N PRO A 500 -4.23 -0.40 13.15
CA PRO A 500 -4.73 0.06 14.44
C PRO A 500 -6.23 -0.21 14.65
N GLU A 501 -6.99 -0.32 13.58
CA GLU A 501 -8.44 -0.60 13.56
C GLU A 501 -8.77 -2.07 13.79
N THR A 502 -7.80 -2.99 13.62
CA THR A 502 -7.98 -4.43 13.84
C THR A 502 -8.46 -4.70 15.27
N LYS A 503 -9.63 -5.32 15.40
CA LYS A 503 -10.29 -5.50 16.70
C LYS A 503 -9.74 -6.67 17.50
N ASP A 504 -9.25 -7.72 16.83
CA ASP A 504 -8.80 -8.96 17.44
C ASP A 504 -7.51 -9.47 16.78
N PHE A 505 -6.49 -9.71 17.59
CA PHE A 505 -5.20 -10.26 17.16
C PHE A 505 -5.07 -11.76 17.45
N SER A 506 -6.10 -12.41 17.98
CA SER A 506 -6.05 -13.81 18.48
C SER A 506 -5.78 -14.86 17.39
N ALA A 507 -5.98 -14.52 16.12
CA ALA A 507 -5.62 -15.39 14.99
C ALA A 507 -4.11 -15.63 14.87
N TYR A 508 -3.30 -14.72 15.39
CA TYR A 508 -1.85 -14.74 15.32
C TYR A 508 -1.24 -15.22 16.64
N LYS A 509 -0.10 -15.89 16.56
CA LYS A 509 0.72 -16.28 17.72
C LYS A 509 1.75 -15.21 18.07
N LEU A 510 2.29 -14.51 17.05
CA LEU A 510 3.25 -13.44 17.21
C LEU A 510 2.74 -12.17 16.53
N LEU A 511 2.71 -11.06 17.27
CA LEU A 511 2.44 -9.72 16.78
C LEU A 511 3.72 -8.88 16.87
N ILE A 512 4.22 -8.41 15.73
CA ILE A 512 5.35 -7.49 15.65
C ILE A 512 4.81 -6.07 15.59
N VAL A 513 5.30 -5.19 16.44
CA VAL A 513 4.81 -3.81 16.62
C VAL A 513 5.97 -2.83 16.44
N PRO A 514 6.33 -2.47 15.18
CA PRO A 514 7.39 -1.51 14.93
C PRO A 514 6.96 -0.11 15.35
N MET A 515 7.71 0.54 16.20
CA MET A 515 7.62 1.97 16.55
C MET A 515 6.19 2.55 16.53
N LEU A 516 5.29 1.98 17.32
CA LEU A 516 3.90 2.45 17.43
C LEU A 516 3.88 3.81 18.19
N TYR A 517 4.41 4.83 17.51
CA TYR A 517 4.61 6.16 18.08
C TYR A 517 3.30 6.86 18.40
N ILE A 518 2.36 6.84 17.47
CA ILE A 518 0.99 7.35 17.65
C ILE A 518 0.05 6.19 17.97
N ALA A 519 -0.61 6.24 19.09
CA ALA A 519 -1.66 5.27 19.43
C ALA A 519 -2.65 5.87 20.44
N ASP A 520 -3.92 5.52 20.34
CA ASP A 520 -4.86 5.75 21.41
C ASP A 520 -4.67 4.72 22.56
N ASP A 521 -5.23 5.02 23.69
CA ASP A 521 -5.15 4.13 24.87
C ASP A 521 -5.91 2.81 24.65
N ALA A 522 -6.91 2.77 23.77
CA ALA A 522 -7.69 1.58 23.50
C ALA A 522 -6.85 0.55 22.73
N LEU A 523 -6.08 0.99 21.72
CA LEU A 523 -5.14 0.12 21.00
C LEU A 523 -4.05 -0.43 21.94
N LEU A 524 -3.44 0.43 22.78
CA LEU A 524 -2.41 -0.01 23.70
C LEU A 524 -2.95 -1.03 24.72
N ARG A 525 -4.16 -0.84 25.24
CA ARG A 525 -4.83 -1.83 26.10
C ARG A 525 -5.14 -3.14 25.35
N ARG A 526 -5.59 -3.06 24.10
CA ARG A 526 -5.87 -4.23 23.26
C ARG A 526 -4.61 -5.07 23.03
N ILE A 527 -3.45 -4.43 22.81
CA ILE A 527 -2.15 -5.12 22.72
C ILE A 527 -1.81 -5.78 24.06
N SER A 528 -1.96 -5.05 25.20
CA SER A 528 -1.73 -5.62 26.53
C SER A 528 -2.61 -6.83 26.83
N ASP A 529 -3.90 -6.77 26.48
CA ASP A 529 -4.84 -7.87 26.63
C ASP A 529 -4.49 -9.06 25.75
N TYR A 530 -4.01 -8.83 24.52
CA TYR A 530 -3.52 -9.88 23.64
C TYR A 530 -2.34 -10.65 24.31
N VAL A 531 -1.35 -9.94 24.88
CA VAL A 531 -0.26 -10.58 25.61
C VAL A 531 -0.80 -11.36 26.81
N LYS A 532 -1.67 -10.74 27.62
CA LYS A 532 -2.25 -11.36 28.82
C LYS A 532 -2.95 -12.69 28.49
N ASN A 533 -3.56 -12.79 27.33
CA ASN A 533 -4.33 -13.96 26.87
C ASN A 533 -3.47 -15.01 26.12
N GLY A 534 -2.15 -14.88 26.10
CA GLY A 534 -1.23 -15.88 25.56
C GLY A 534 -0.58 -15.52 24.22
N GLY A 535 -0.81 -14.30 23.70
CA GLY A 535 -0.10 -13.80 22.52
C GLY A 535 1.35 -13.41 22.83
N HIS A 536 2.22 -13.51 21.83
CA HIS A 536 3.60 -13.03 21.89
C HIS A 536 3.71 -11.71 21.13
N VAL A 537 4.42 -10.74 21.72
CA VAL A 537 4.64 -9.42 21.10
C VAL A 537 6.13 -9.15 21.00
N LEU A 538 6.59 -8.73 19.81
CA LEU A 538 7.88 -8.08 19.62
C LEU A 538 7.61 -6.60 19.32
N MET A 539 8.07 -5.70 20.18
CA MET A 539 7.78 -4.27 20.10
C MET A 539 9.07 -3.46 20.14
N THR A 540 9.10 -2.33 19.41
CA THR A 540 10.30 -1.50 19.39
C THR A 540 10.11 -0.15 20.08
N PHE A 541 11.21 0.55 20.23
CA PHE A 541 11.32 1.87 20.85
C PHE A 541 10.27 2.87 20.37
N LYS A 542 10.02 3.92 21.17
CA LYS A 542 9.00 4.98 20.96
C LYS A 542 7.57 4.49 20.93
N SER A 543 7.29 3.19 21.11
CA SER A 543 5.91 2.68 21.15
C SER A 543 5.15 3.21 22.36
N GLY A 544 3.92 3.73 22.11
CA GLY A 544 3.08 4.34 23.15
C GLY A 544 3.54 5.72 23.63
N PHE A 545 4.46 6.39 22.92
CA PHE A 545 5.01 7.68 23.34
C PHE A 545 4.01 8.82 23.20
N ALA A 546 3.32 8.94 22.08
CA ALA A 546 2.34 9.98 21.81
C ALA A 546 0.90 9.43 21.72
N ASP A 547 -0.06 10.28 22.04
CA ASP A 547 -1.49 9.97 21.88
C ASP A 547 -1.97 10.17 20.44
N GLU A 548 -3.24 9.96 20.22
CA GLU A 548 -3.91 10.10 18.89
C GLU A 548 -3.88 11.52 18.32
N ASN A 549 -3.49 12.52 19.10
CA ASN A 549 -3.34 13.92 18.68
C ASN A 549 -1.89 14.34 18.48
N SER A 550 -0.95 13.38 18.48
CA SER A 550 0.50 13.63 18.41
C SER A 550 1.07 14.35 19.64
N ALA A 551 0.36 14.33 20.75
CA ALA A 551 0.84 14.88 22.02
C ALA A 551 1.58 13.80 22.83
N ALA A 552 2.77 14.11 23.32
CA ALA A 552 3.50 13.20 24.22
C ALA A 552 2.68 12.93 25.48
N ARG A 553 2.57 11.65 25.86
CA ARG A 553 1.87 11.27 27.08
C ARG A 553 2.56 11.82 28.31
N THR A 554 1.77 12.37 29.23
CA THR A 554 2.27 12.93 30.51
C THR A 554 2.43 11.87 31.61
N VAL A 555 2.23 10.60 31.27
CA VAL A 555 2.51 9.46 32.15
C VAL A 555 3.86 8.83 31.80
N ARG A 556 4.48 8.15 32.77
CA ARG A 556 5.77 7.49 32.53
C ARG A 556 5.66 6.46 31.40
N ALA A 557 6.56 6.56 30.43
CA ALA A 557 6.57 5.65 29.27
C ALA A 557 6.85 4.19 29.70
N PRO A 558 6.30 3.20 28.98
CA PRO A 558 5.47 3.28 27.79
C PRO A 558 3.94 3.44 28.07
N GLY A 559 3.56 4.20 29.11
CA GLY A 559 2.19 4.55 29.40
C GLY A 559 1.29 3.33 29.71
N PRO A 560 0.15 3.14 29.00
CA PRO A 560 -0.75 2.01 29.24
C PRO A 560 -0.16 0.62 29.01
N LEU A 561 0.97 0.52 28.31
CA LEU A 561 1.69 -0.75 28.09
C LEU A 561 2.58 -1.16 29.25
N ARG A 562 2.78 -0.32 30.24
CA ARG A 562 3.78 -0.52 31.31
C ARG A 562 3.67 -1.88 32.00
N ASP A 563 2.47 -2.33 32.33
CA ASP A 563 2.27 -3.61 33.02
C ASP A 563 2.64 -4.79 32.11
N ALA A 564 2.25 -4.74 30.85
CA ALA A 564 2.59 -5.78 29.86
C ALA A 564 4.08 -5.74 29.49
N ALA A 565 4.68 -4.55 29.41
CA ALA A 565 6.09 -4.37 29.10
C ALA A 565 7.02 -4.71 30.30
N GLY A 566 6.55 -4.55 31.55
CA GLY A 566 7.29 -4.86 32.76
C GLY A 566 8.46 -3.92 33.06
N PHE A 567 8.50 -2.75 32.46
CA PHE A 567 9.51 -1.71 32.66
C PHE A 567 8.91 -0.32 32.52
N SER A 568 9.67 0.69 32.83
CA SER A 568 9.38 2.08 32.52
C SER A 568 10.63 2.81 32.03
N TYR A 569 10.46 3.96 31.37
CA TYR A 569 11.59 4.89 31.10
C TYR A 569 11.11 6.33 31.12
N GLN A 570 12.07 7.26 31.30
CA GLN A 570 11.85 8.71 31.31
C GLN A 570 12.79 9.44 30.36
N GLU A 571 13.94 8.84 30.08
CA GLU A 571 15.01 9.44 29.28
C GLU A 571 15.35 8.55 28.10
N PHE A 572 15.86 9.20 27.09
CA PHE A 572 16.37 8.57 25.88
C PHE A 572 17.48 9.41 25.25
N SER A 573 18.25 8.85 24.38
CA SER A 573 19.32 9.54 23.65
C SER A 573 19.38 9.10 22.20
N ASN A 574 19.85 9.99 21.33
CA ASN A 574 20.44 9.53 20.07
C ASN A 574 21.80 8.91 20.34
N LEU A 575 22.20 7.96 19.52
CA LEU A 575 23.54 7.41 19.48
C LEU A 575 24.32 8.06 18.34
N GLU A 576 25.43 8.73 18.67
CA GLU A 576 26.30 9.37 17.68
C GLU A 576 27.05 8.32 16.85
N GLU A 577 27.47 7.22 17.52
CA GLU A 577 28.16 6.09 16.90
C GLU A 577 27.46 4.78 17.28
N PRO A 578 27.57 3.75 16.45
CA PRO A 578 27.06 2.42 16.81
C PRO A 578 27.72 1.88 18.08
N ILE A 579 26.94 1.25 18.95
CA ILE A 579 27.36 0.63 20.20
C ILE A 579 27.13 -0.88 20.14
N ALA A 580 28.06 -1.70 20.65
CA ALA A 580 27.84 -3.14 20.78
C ALA A 580 26.89 -3.48 21.93
N LEU A 581 26.25 -4.64 21.88
CA LEU A 581 25.63 -5.25 23.05
C LEU A 581 26.66 -6.07 23.81
N LYS A 582 26.64 -5.96 25.13
CA LYS A 582 27.66 -6.54 26.04
C LYS A 582 27.68 -8.06 25.94
N GLY A 583 28.84 -8.61 25.55
CA GLY A 583 29.08 -10.04 25.52
C GLY A 583 28.43 -10.81 24.33
N ASP A 584 27.96 -10.08 23.32
CA ASP A 584 27.31 -10.67 22.14
C ASP A 584 26.26 -11.75 22.49
N PRO A 585 25.17 -11.38 23.17
CA PRO A 585 24.22 -12.34 23.73
C PRO A 585 23.43 -13.12 22.67
N PHE A 586 23.46 -12.67 21.40
CA PHE A 586 22.76 -13.28 20.27
C PHE A 586 23.70 -13.95 19.26
N HIS A 587 25.01 -13.96 19.53
CA HIS A 587 26.03 -14.65 18.76
C HIS A 587 26.15 -14.21 17.28
N VAL A 588 25.95 -12.92 17.01
CA VAL A 588 26.03 -12.35 15.65
C VAL A 588 27.42 -11.77 15.31
N GLY A 589 28.38 -11.88 16.23
CA GLY A 589 29.78 -11.48 16.00
C GLY A 589 29.93 -9.99 15.71
N ALA A 590 30.58 -9.64 14.61
CA ALA A 590 30.82 -8.25 14.22
C ALA A 590 29.56 -7.43 13.95
N ALA A 591 28.42 -8.09 13.71
CA ALA A 591 27.13 -7.45 13.51
C ALA A 591 26.41 -7.12 14.82
N ASN A 592 26.99 -7.43 15.98
CA ASN A 592 26.44 -7.13 17.30
C ASN A 592 26.50 -5.61 17.59
N THR A 593 25.68 -4.82 16.88
CA THR A 593 25.64 -3.36 16.99
C THR A 593 24.24 -2.82 17.03
N VAL A 594 24.05 -1.75 17.82
CA VAL A 594 22.84 -0.93 17.89
C VAL A 594 23.19 0.51 17.55
N GLN A 595 22.23 1.27 17.00
CA GLN A 595 22.53 2.60 16.47
C GLN A 595 21.32 3.54 16.56
N HIS A 596 21.52 4.81 16.30
CA HIS A 596 20.52 5.88 16.15
C HIS A 596 19.80 6.28 17.44
N TRP A 597 19.31 5.33 18.25
CA TRP A 597 18.40 5.60 19.37
C TRP A 597 18.64 4.66 20.54
N ALA A 598 18.54 5.17 21.78
CA ALA A 598 18.60 4.39 23.01
C ALA A 598 17.60 4.94 24.04
N GLU A 599 16.72 4.09 24.54
CA GLU A 599 15.86 4.37 25.69
C GLU A 599 16.48 3.83 26.96
N PHE A 600 16.37 4.59 28.08
CA PHE A 600 16.95 4.21 29.35
C PHE A 600 15.97 3.37 30.16
N LEU A 601 15.83 2.09 29.75
CA LEU A 601 14.85 1.18 30.31
C LEU A 601 15.15 0.88 31.78
N VAL A 602 14.13 0.99 32.63
CA VAL A 602 14.20 0.66 34.07
C VAL A 602 13.24 -0.51 34.31
N PRO A 603 13.75 -1.76 34.39
CA PRO A 603 12.91 -2.93 34.60
C PRO A 603 12.20 -2.89 35.96
N ASP A 604 10.90 -3.14 35.99
CA ASP A 604 10.10 -3.43 37.17
C ASP A 604 10.00 -4.96 37.38
N HIS A 605 9.59 -5.66 36.33
CA HIS A 605 9.42 -7.14 36.31
C HIS A 605 10.03 -7.78 35.05
N ALA A 606 10.34 -6.99 34.03
CA ALA A 606 10.95 -7.49 32.80
C ALA A 606 12.39 -7.98 33.05
N ALA A 607 12.72 -9.11 32.43
CA ALA A 607 14.08 -9.64 32.43
C ALA A 607 14.89 -8.95 31.33
N PRO A 608 16.07 -8.35 31.64
CA PRO A 608 16.99 -7.88 30.61
C PRO A 608 17.52 -9.01 29.76
N LEU A 609 17.40 -8.89 28.43
CA LEU A 609 17.99 -9.82 27.46
C LEU A 609 19.39 -9.35 27.00
N ALA A 610 19.58 -8.04 26.89
CA ALA A 610 20.84 -7.44 26.47
C ALA A 610 21.07 -6.09 27.11
N TRP A 611 22.35 -5.73 27.28
CA TRP A 611 22.82 -4.46 27.82
C TRP A 611 23.73 -3.79 26.80
N TYR A 612 23.78 -2.44 26.79
CA TYR A 612 24.76 -1.73 25.98
C TYR A 612 26.17 -1.97 26.52
N ASP A 613 27.15 -2.18 25.66
CA ASP A 613 28.59 -2.26 26.02
C ASP A 613 29.21 -0.87 25.96
N ASP A 614 28.84 -0.03 26.91
CA ASP A 614 29.24 1.36 27.00
C ASP A 614 29.33 1.79 28.46
N VAL A 615 30.18 2.76 28.77
CA VAL A 615 30.38 3.26 30.13
C VAL A 615 29.16 4.01 30.69
N PHE A 616 28.48 4.77 29.83
CA PHE A 616 27.28 5.53 30.21
C PHE A 616 26.00 4.72 29.98
N PHE A 617 25.77 4.26 28.73
CA PHE A 617 24.54 3.53 28.35
C PHE A 617 24.45 2.15 28.99
N GLY A 618 25.58 1.52 29.34
CA GLY A 618 25.64 0.18 29.94
C GLY A 618 25.00 0.07 31.34
N ARG A 619 24.43 1.17 31.86
CA ARG A 619 23.62 1.17 33.08
C ARG A 619 22.17 0.72 32.84
N TRP A 620 21.72 0.68 31.60
CA TRP A 620 20.37 0.30 31.21
C TRP A 620 20.38 -0.88 30.23
N PRO A 621 19.41 -1.78 30.31
CA PRO A 621 19.24 -2.78 29.26
C PRO A 621 18.79 -2.14 27.95
N ALA A 622 19.29 -2.70 26.85
CA ALA A 622 18.88 -2.32 25.50
C ALA A 622 17.63 -3.09 25.05
N ILE A 623 17.50 -4.35 25.51
CA ILE A 623 16.41 -5.26 25.16
C ILE A 623 15.91 -5.94 26.43
N THR A 624 14.58 -6.02 26.59
CA THR A 624 13.92 -6.68 27.73
C THR A 624 12.87 -7.66 27.26
N GLN A 625 12.55 -8.64 28.11
CA GLN A 625 11.42 -9.55 27.92
C GLN A 625 10.60 -9.62 29.20
N ASN A 626 9.28 -9.53 29.08
CA ASN A 626 8.36 -9.69 30.20
C ASN A 626 7.36 -10.82 29.92
N HIS A 627 7.03 -11.59 30.95
CA HIS A 627 5.88 -12.50 30.95
C HIS A 627 4.68 -11.80 31.57
N TYR A 628 3.58 -11.70 30.83
CA TYR A 628 2.36 -11.05 31.29
C TYR A 628 1.15 -11.91 30.99
N GLY A 629 0.48 -12.39 32.02
CA GLY A 629 -0.53 -13.43 31.88
C GLY A 629 0.06 -14.73 31.32
N SER A 630 -0.43 -15.19 30.18
CA SER A 630 0.06 -16.41 29.51
C SER A 630 1.01 -16.13 28.34
N GLY A 631 1.23 -14.86 27.98
CA GLY A 631 2.06 -14.46 26.85
C GLY A 631 3.34 -13.77 27.23
N THR A 632 4.04 -13.27 26.24
CA THR A 632 5.33 -12.55 26.39
C THR A 632 5.36 -11.27 25.58
N LEU A 633 6.07 -10.26 26.09
CA LEU A 633 6.42 -9.06 25.35
C LEU A 633 7.95 -8.87 25.37
N VAL A 634 8.57 -8.91 24.20
CA VAL A 634 9.95 -8.50 23.97
C VAL A 634 9.95 -7.04 23.53
N TYR A 635 10.79 -6.22 24.15
CA TYR A 635 10.91 -4.81 23.81
C TYR A 635 12.34 -4.43 23.46
N GLU A 636 12.51 -3.83 22.30
CA GLU A 636 13.76 -3.32 21.78
C GLU A 636 13.81 -1.80 22.02
N GLY A 637 14.55 -1.35 23.03
CA GLY A 637 14.72 0.06 23.38
C GLY A 637 15.70 0.82 22.48
N THR A 638 16.09 0.24 21.34
CA THR A 638 17.11 0.75 20.43
C THR A 638 16.89 0.24 19.00
N TYR A 639 17.58 0.85 18.02
CA TYR A 639 17.58 0.39 16.63
C TYR A 639 18.70 -0.64 16.43
N LEU A 640 18.35 -1.85 16.01
CA LEU A 640 19.25 -2.99 15.86
C LEU A 640 19.89 -3.03 14.46
N SER A 641 21.05 -3.67 14.34
CA SER A 641 21.58 -4.14 13.05
C SER A 641 20.67 -5.22 12.46
N ASP A 642 20.71 -5.43 11.15
CA ASP A 642 19.86 -6.43 10.46
C ASP A 642 20.06 -7.85 11.03
N ALA A 643 21.30 -8.23 11.33
CA ALA A 643 21.60 -9.54 11.90
C ALA A 643 21.04 -9.71 13.33
N LEU A 644 21.17 -8.69 14.18
CA LEU A 644 20.54 -8.70 15.50
C LEU A 644 19.02 -8.77 15.39
N GLN A 645 18.43 -7.99 14.49
CA GLN A 645 16.98 -8.00 14.27
C GLN A 645 16.49 -9.39 13.88
N THR A 646 17.17 -10.05 12.93
CA THR A 646 16.81 -11.40 12.51
C THR A 646 16.90 -12.40 13.67
N GLU A 647 17.90 -12.30 14.55
CA GLU A 647 18.03 -13.20 15.71
C GLU A 647 16.96 -12.91 16.79
N ILE A 648 16.57 -11.67 17.00
CA ILE A 648 15.47 -11.36 17.93
C ILE A 648 14.12 -11.84 17.36
N VAL A 649 13.89 -11.68 16.06
CA VAL A 649 12.71 -12.24 15.38
C VAL A 649 12.72 -13.77 15.48
N ARG A 650 13.84 -14.44 15.20
CA ARG A 650 14.00 -15.89 15.34
C ARG A 650 13.68 -16.36 16.77
N ARG A 651 14.20 -15.65 17.79
CA ARG A 651 13.90 -15.94 19.20
C ARG A 651 12.40 -15.81 19.47
N SER A 652 11.77 -14.73 19.03
CA SER A 652 10.34 -14.49 19.24
C SER A 652 9.47 -15.54 18.55
N LEU A 653 9.89 -16.01 17.36
CA LEU A 653 9.26 -17.15 16.67
C LEU A 653 9.42 -18.45 17.47
N GLY A 654 10.57 -18.67 18.10
CA GLY A 654 10.82 -19.80 18.99
C GLY A 654 9.90 -19.78 20.22
N ASP A 655 9.75 -18.62 20.87
CA ASP A 655 8.84 -18.44 22.01
C ASP A 655 7.37 -18.69 21.63
N ALA A 656 7.00 -18.42 20.38
CA ALA A 656 5.66 -18.64 19.81
C ALA A 656 5.46 -20.06 19.21
N ASP A 657 6.47 -20.95 19.27
CA ASP A 657 6.46 -22.28 18.64
C ASP A 657 6.13 -22.23 17.14
N LEU A 658 6.90 -21.42 16.39
CA LEU A 658 6.73 -21.18 14.96
C LEU A 658 7.97 -21.54 14.13
N LEU A 659 9.00 -22.13 14.71
CA LEU A 659 10.19 -22.58 13.99
C LEU A 659 10.05 -24.03 13.51
N GLY A 660 10.59 -24.34 12.34
CA GLY A 660 10.53 -25.66 11.72
C GLY A 660 11.72 -25.97 10.80
N SER A 661 11.49 -26.75 9.75
CA SER A 661 12.52 -27.15 8.77
C SER A 661 12.91 -26.03 7.82
N ASP A 662 11.99 -25.11 7.52
CA ASP A 662 12.19 -24.10 6.50
C ASP A 662 13.25 -23.06 6.88
N GLN A 663 13.39 -22.80 8.18
CA GLN A 663 14.43 -21.91 8.72
C GLN A 663 15.85 -22.47 8.62
N GLN A 664 16.01 -23.72 8.14
CA GLN A 664 17.30 -24.37 7.91
C GLN A 664 17.71 -24.42 6.43
N LEU A 665 16.87 -23.90 5.53
CA LEU A 665 17.17 -23.83 4.11
C LEU A 665 18.32 -22.86 3.84
N PRO A 666 19.09 -23.08 2.74
CA PRO A 666 20.10 -22.11 2.34
C PRO A 666 19.48 -20.73 2.09
N GLY A 667 20.15 -19.64 2.46
CA GLY A 667 19.62 -18.28 2.38
C GLY A 667 19.27 -17.78 0.95
N VAL A 668 19.64 -18.52 -0.09
CA VAL A 668 19.25 -18.25 -1.49
C VAL A 668 17.98 -19.00 -1.89
N VAL A 669 17.48 -19.89 -1.04
CA VAL A 669 16.26 -20.67 -1.27
C VAL A 669 15.14 -20.10 -0.40
N HIS A 670 14.10 -19.62 -1.06
CA HIS A 670 12.90 -19.19 -0.39
C HIS A 670 11.78 -20.23 -0.60
N VAL A 671 10.99 -20.48 0.46
CA VAL A 671 9.85 -21.38 0.38
C VAL A 671 8.58 -20.68 0.87
N GLN A 672 7.48 -20.83 0.11
CA GLN A 672 6.17 -20.33 0.49
C GLN A 672 5.12 -21.44 0.41
N HIS A 673 4.11 -21.36 1.28
CA HIS A 673 3.09 -22.38 1.41
C HIS A 673 1.69 -21.80 1.33
N GLY A 674 0.76 -22.60 0.77
CA GLY A 674 -0.64 -22.23 0.77
C GLY A 674 -1.53 -23.42 0.45
N VAL A 675 -2.82 -23.26 0.70
CA VAL A 675 -3.84 -24.25 0.36
C VAL A 675 -4.62 -23.76 -0.86
N ASN A 676 -4.63 -24.55 -1.92
CA ASN A 676 -5.36 -24.20 -3.13
C ASN A 676 -6.87 -24.43 -3.00
N ARG A 677 -7.65 -24.03 -4.01
CA ARG A 677 -9.12 -24.19 -4.02
C ARG A 677 -9.59 -25.64 -3.93
N MET A 678 -8.74 -26.61 -4.33
CA MET A 678 -9.02 -28.04 -4.23
C MET A 678 -8.72 -28.61 -2.84
N GLY A 679 -8.33 -27.77 -1.89
CA GLY A 679 -8.00 -28.14 -0.52
C GLY A 679 -6.66 -28.86 -0.40
N LYS A 680 -5.78 -28.74 -1.37
CA LYS A 680 -4.45 -29.36 -1.37
C LYS A 680 -3.38 -28.37 -0.96
N GLN A 681 -2.41 -28.84 -0.18
CA GLN A 681 -1.25 -28.06 0.21
C GLN A 681 -0.31 -27.89 -1.01
N LEU A 682 0.11 -26.65 -1.25
CA LEU A 682 1.16 -26.31 -2.19
C LEU A 682 2.41 -25.83 -1.46
N HIS A 683 3.56 -26.20 -2.00
CA HIS A 683 4.88 -25.77 -1.56
C HIS A 683 5.62 -25.20 -2.76
N TYR A 684 5.92 -23.90 -2.74
CA TYR A 684 6.70 -23.20 -3.74
C TYR A 684 8.11 -23.08 -3.23
N TYR A 685 9.09 -23.57 -3.98
CA TYR A 685 10.52 -23.43 -3.71
C TYR A 685 11.14 -22.59 -4.81
N PHE A 686 11.85 -21.54 -4.44
CA PHE A 686 12.53 -20.62 -5.34
C PHE A 686 14.04 -20.66 -5.10
N ASN A 687 14.84 -20.56 -6.16
CA ASN A 687 16.28 -20.42 -6.08
C ASN A 687 16.72 -19.06 -6.63
N TYR A 688 16.77 -18.06 -5.79
CA TYR A 688 17.19 -16.71 -6.17
C TYR A 688 18.72 -16.59 -6.31
N SER A 689 19.32 -17.50 -7.06
CA SER A 689 20.77 -17.48 -7.32
C SER A 689 21.13 -17.98 -8.71
N GLY A 690 22.33 -17.60 -9.17
CA GLY A 690 22.92 -18.10 -10.42
C GLY A 690 23.60 -19.46 -10.32
N ALA A 691 23.36 -20.24 -9.26
CA ALA A 691 23.93 -21.57 -9.03
C ALA A 691 22.83 -22.60 -8.79
N GLU A 692 23.08 -23.86 -9.16
CA GLU A 692 22.22 -24.98 -8.79
C GLU A 692 22.29 -25.22 -7.28
N VAL A 693 21.11 -25.46 -6.66
CA VAL A 693 20.96 -25.73 -5.22
C VAL A 693 20.13 -27.00 -5.00
N ASN A 694 20.62 -27.87 -4.12
CA ASN A 694 19.90 -29.05 -3.70
C ASN A 694 19.36 -28.86 -2.27
N VAL A 695 18.08 -29.15 -2.06
CA VAL A 695 17.43 -29.12 -0.75
C VAL A 695 16.68 -30.42 -0.48
N THR A 696 16.44 -30.72 0.78
CA THR A 696 15.62 -31.86 1.16
C THR A 696 14.15 -31.44 1.23
N TYR A 697 13.28 -32.09 0.49
CA TYR A 697 11.85 -31.87 0.55
C TYR A 697 11.28 -32.42 1.87
N ALA A 698 10.79 -31.53 2.74
CA ALA A 698 10.45 -31.89 4.12
C ALA A 698 8.98 -32.39 4.32
N TYR A 699 8.11 -32.26 3.33
CA TYR A 699 6.66 -32.39 3.44
C TYR A 699 6.15 -33.73 2.92
N ALA A 700 4.82 -33.93 2.91
CA ALA A 700 4.19 -35.15 2.45
C ALA A 700 4.44 -35.39 0.93
N ALA A 701 4.31 -36.64 0.50
CA ALA A 701 4.49 -36.99 -0.91
C ALA A 701 3.54 -36.21 -1.81
N GLY A 702 4.04 -35.72 -2.93
CA GLY A 702 3.31 -34.87 -3.86
C GLY A 702 3.73 -35.03 -5.31
N THR A 703 3.18 -34.14 -6.14
CA THR A 703 3.49 -34.03 -7.56
C THR A 703 4.09 -32.65 -7.84
N LYS A 704 5.23 -32.60 -8.48
CA LYS A 704 5.79 -31.35 -9.02
C LYS A 704 4.95 -30.90 -10.20
N LEU A 705 4.23 -29.79 -10.05
CA LEU A 705 3.22 -29.36 -11.04
C LEU A 705 3.83 -29.00 -12.40
N LEU A 706 5.05 -28.48 -12.43
CA LEU A 706 5.73 -27.99 -13.65
C LEU A 706 6.19 -29.12 -14.57
N ASP A 707 6.60 -30.27 -14.02
CA ASP A 707 7.13 -31.43 -14.79
C ASP A 707 6.30 -32.71 -14.62
N GLY A 708 5.30 -32.70 -13.76
CA GLY A 708 4.41 -33.85 -13.50
C GLY A 708 5.04 -34.99 -12.72
N LYS A 709 6.27 -34.86 -12.22
CA LYS A 709 6.96 -35.93 -11.51
C LYS A 709 6.57 -36.00 -10.04
N SER A 710 6.46 -37.22 -9.52
CA SER A 710 6.23 -37.44 -8.10
C SER A 710 7.48 -37.13 -7.29
N ILE A 711 7.28 -36.64 -6.05
CA ILE A 711 8.34 -36.45 -5.06
C ILE A 711 7.87 -37.05 -3.72
N SER A 712 8.78 -37.74 -3.02
CA SER A 712 8.50 -38.30 -1.69
C SER A 712 9.11 -37.42 -0.59
N LYS A 713 8.55 -37.52 0.63
CA LYS A 713 9.17 -36.89 1.80
C LYS A 713 10.64 -37.34 1.93
N SER A 714 11.50 -36.41 2.28
CA SER A 714 12.95 -36.56 2.41
C SER A 714 13.70 -36.84 1.10
N ALA A 715 13.04 -36.73 -0.07
CA ALA A 715 13.72 -36.76 -1.34
C ALA A 715 14.52 -35.47 -1.59
N GLU A 716 15.57 -35.60 -2.37
CA GLU A 716 16.33 -34.44 -2.87
C GLU A 716 15.51 -33.69 -3.92
N LEU A 717 15.44 -32.36 -3.78
CA LEU A 717 14.84 -31.43 -4.72
C LEU A 717 15.95 -30.53 -5.26
N THR A 718 16.26 -30.70 -6.54
CA THR A 718 17.22 -29.87 -7.26
C THR A 718 16.52 -28.67 -7.86
N LEU A 719 17.03 -27.48 -7.59
CA LEU A 719 16.61 -26.19 -8.15
C LEU A 719 17.74 -25.65 -9.04
N LEU A 720 17.46 -25.43 -10.31
CA LEU A 720 18.40 -24.83 -11.25
C LEU A 720 18.60 -23.33 -10.95
N PRO A 721 19.62 -22.67 -11.55
CA PRO A 721 19.78 -21.22 -11.42
C PRO A 721 18.52 -20.46 -11.87
N TRP A 722 18.03 -19.52 -11.04
CA TRP A 722 16.85 -18.70 -11.33
C TRP A 722 15.64 -19.56 -11.74
N ASP A 723 15.38 -20.63 -10.97
CA ASP A 723 14.31 -21.58 -11.24
C ASP A 723 13.54 -21.95 -9.96
N LEU A 724 12.40 -22.59 -10.14
CA LEU A 724 11.49 -22.92 -9.05
C LEU A 724 10.88 -24.31 -9.20
N ALA A 725 10.39 -24.83 -8.09
CA ALA A 725 9.56 -26.03 -8.06
C ALA A 725 8.26 -25.78 -7.27
N ILE A 726 7.15 -26.27 -7.78
CA ILE A 726 5.85 -26.22 -7.09
C ILE A 726 5.42 -27.65 -6.83
N VAL A 727 5.27 -28.01 -5.57
CA VAL A 727 4.83 -29.36 -5.17
C VAL A 727 3.41 -29.27 -4.62
N GLU A 728 2.48 -30.01 -5.24
CA GLU A 728 1.13 -30.22 -4.73
C GLU A 728 1.09 -31.55 -3.98
N GLU A 729 0.74 -31.54 -2.69
CA GLU A 729 0.60 -32.77 -1.92
C GLU A 729 -0.52 -33.67 -2.46
N THR A 730 -0.32 -34.98 -2.38
CA THR A 730 -1.26 -35.96 -2.94
C THR A 730 -2.60 -35.97 -2.17
N LEU A 731 -2.55 -35.81 -0.84
CA LEU A 731 -3.72 -35.82 0.01
C LEU A 731 -4.23 -34.40 0.28
N PRO A 732 -5.56 -34.17 0.31
CA PRO A 732 -6.07 -32.89 0.75
C PRO A 732 -5.74 -32.66 2.23
N VAL A 733 -5.59 -31.40 2.60
CA VAL A 733 -5.44 -30.97 4.00
C VAL A 733 -6.67 -31.48 4.76
N ALA A 734 -6.45 -32.22 5.88
CA ALA A 734 -7.55 -32.59 6.76
C ALA A 734 -8.29 -31.31 7.17
N GLN A 735 -9.59 -31.25 6.90
CA GLN A 735 -10.40 -30.10 7.32
C GLN A 735 -10.32 -30.01 8.84
N GLU A 736 -9.45 -29.15 9.36
CA GLU A 736 -9.69 -28.58 10.68
C GLU A 736 -11.05 -27.90 10.59
N LYS A 737 -12.01 -28.36 11.40
CA LYS A 737 -13.32 -27.74 11.46
C LYS A 737 -13.11 -26.25 11.73
N ALA A 738 -13.25 -25.48 10.68
CA ALA A 738 -13.15 -24.05 10.76
C ALA A 738 -14.27 -23.55 11.68
N ASN A 739 -13.92 -23.22 12.89
CA ASN A 739 -14.68 -22.30 13.71
C ASN A 739 -14.45 -20.89 13.13
N LEU A 740 -15.06 -20.65 11.99
CA LEU A 740 -15.32 -19.30 11.47
C LEU A 740 -16.73 -18.94 11.92
N ARG A 741 -16.81 -18.20 13.01
CA ARG A 741 -17.92 -17.33 13.35
C ARG A 741 -17.41 -15.93 13.54
#